data_cf6c9cf5bcd122d399360d90b9efb353
#
_entry.id   cf6c9cf5bcd122d399360d90b9efb353
#
_cell.length_a   1.000
_cell.length_b   1.000
_cell.length_c   1.000
_cell.angle_alpha   90.00
_cell.angle_beta   90.00
_cell.angle_gamma   90.00
#
_symmetry.space_group_name_H-M   'P 1'
#
loop_
_entity.id
_entity.type
_entity.pdbx_description
1 polymer ?
#
loop_
_entity_poly.entity_id
_entity_poly.type
_entity_poly.pdbx_seq_one_letter_code
_entity_poly.pdbx_strand_id
1 'polypeptide(L)'
;MRKYKDGTLIDTTVDSYFPRKNKTFDKAVSNTIYTFDIEVSSLFRIDGEWKEFDYNITQEEYQEINKASLTYIWMFGVEDVTYYGRELWEFEDVLREISDPDMYKIVWVHNLSYEFAFLLNFLSDKYTITNMCARSIKKPISFMIKELNIQFRCSYMLTNLSLDSAAKEFTSVQKRVGDLDYMKVRTPLTPLTDQEMGYCEYDIICLREIIKHFRDEYEWVYRIPLTSTGIVRKAFRDKMGFFYVRKQQGLVPSRKIYLMLMSLFAGGYTHTNCLWRAHYFLGDDPDDIIECQDINSSYPAVLVTEKYAFSEFIRCSPEQFFDRKKRNSNCFMLECHFENVHPKFYNHYLQASKCHNLVNPIYDNGRIYSADSFDMILLDTDYDIIKMTYDCDVTIKKCYKAKKDYLDPEVIKFILGLYKGKTQLKNVEGKEDIYRANKAQLNSLFGMAVTNPLKVSCECDEDGIWSSKAFSNEFIDEKLEDMKHSMSTLWFYAVGCQCTAYARRNLLRVVFSSKEMDKDVVYMDTDSIYFRRREQHQDLFLSYNMEMVEKYRAVCERYPDELDIRDFMPADKDGVIWPIGWYSLDKVCKEACFLGAKIYSYRDESGKLKITVSGVSKKGASALKDDIRNFKPPFKWGYKESGKSTHFYAEKHLVNGVVVDGRQDEIDVKGIDGEWYHSRYRWGIVLMPTTYTLGVTQDYETFMKNALEKERRKK
;
A
#
# COMPACT_ATOMS: atom_id res chain seq x y z
N MET A 1 23.30 14.20 23.05
CA MET A 1 22.02 14.12 23.81
C MET A 1 22.17 14.57 25.25
N ARG A 2 21.12 15.12 25.83
CA ARG A 2 21.04 15.49 27.26
C ARG A 2 20.17 14.49 28.00
N LYS A 3 20.62 14.01 29.15
CA LYS A 3 19.81 13.13 29.98
C LYS A 3 18.67 13.94 30.61
N TYR A 4 17.43 13.45 30.46
CA TYR A 4 16.30 14.02 31.15
C TYR A 4 16.44 13.82 32.67
N LYS A 5 16.28 14.84 33.43
CA LYS A 5 16.22 14.80 34.90
C LYS A 5 15.00 15.56 35.32
N ASP A 6 14.27 15.01 36.26
CA ASP A 6 13.00 15.52 36.80
C ASP A 6 12.76 17.04 36.58
N GLY A 7 11.90 17.36 35.62
CA GLY A 7 11.35 18.70 35.40
C GLY A 7 12.28 19.72 34.73
N THR A 8 13.25 19.29 33.91
CA THR A 8 14.09 20.26 33.17
C THR A 8 14.23 19.95 31.70
N LEU A 9 13.15 20.11 30.98
CA LEU A 9 13.29 20.45 29.54
C LEU A 9 13.73 21.94 29.52
N ILE A 10 14.92 22.17 29.00
CA ILE A 10 15.43 23.51 28.85
C ILE A 10 14.65 24.21 27.75
N ASP A 11 13.96 25.26 28.10
CA ASP A 11 13.34 26.24 27.22
C ASP A 11 12.29 25.65 26.25
N THR A 12 11.08 25.42 26.78
CA THR A 12 9.89 25.12 25.98
C THR A 12 9.19 26.40 25.49
N THR A 13 9.86 27.56 25.53
CA THR A 13 9.30 28.79 24.96
C THR A 13 9.06 28.62 23.49
N VAL A 14 7.80 28.72 23.11
CA VAL A 14 7.36 28.62 21.72
C VAL A 14 7.56 29.98 21.08
N ASP A 15 8.64 30.14 20.32
CA ASP A 15 8.96 31.39 19.62
C ASP A 15 7.94 31.74 18.51
N SER A 16 7.23 30.74 17.97
CA SER A 16 6.22 30.96 16.96
C SER A 16 5.05 29.98 17.09
N TYR A 17 3.85 30.48 16.94
CA TYR A 17 2.63 29.70 16.94
C TYR A 17 1.63 30.22 15.91
N PHE A 18 0.79 29.33 15.39
CA PHE A 18 -0.29 29.69 14.49
C PHE A 18 -1.53 30.08 15.31
N PRO A 19 -1.93 31.35 15.32
CA PRO A 19 -2.94 31.86 16.26
C PRO A 19 -4.39 31.57 15.85
N ARG A 20 -4.62 31.03 14.64
CA ARG A 20 -5.97 30.83 14.12
C ARG A 20 -6.56 29.49 14.54
N LYS A 21 -7.76 29.57 15.10
CA LYS A 21 -8.68 28.44 15.20
C LYS A 21 -9.06 27.95 13.81
N ASN A 22 -9.06 26.64 13.60
CA ASN A 22 -9.55 26.00 12.37
C ASN A 22 -10.48 24.83 12.73
N LYS A 23 -11.03 24.13 11.75
CA LYS A 23 -11.94 22.99 12.01
C LYS A 23 -11.28 21.82 12.77
N THR A 24 -9.96 21.70 12.70
CA THR A 24 -9.20 20.62 13.34
C THR A 24 -8.73 21.02 14.73
N PHE A 25 -8.33 22.29 14.89
CA PHE A 25 -7.80 22.83 16.13
C PHE A 25 -8.61 24.06 16.53
N ASP A 26 -9.18 24.03 17.73
CA ASP A 26 -9.92 25.14 18.35
C ASP A 26 -9.01 26.11 19.12
N LYS A 27 -7.73 25.75 19.31
CA LYS A 27 -6.68 26.52 19.98
C LYS A 27 -5.54 26.84 19.01
N ALA A 28 -4.58 27.63 19.45
CA ALA A 28 -3.34 27.88 18.73
C ALA A 28 -2.55 26.55 18.51
N VAL A 29 -1.64 26.53 17.57
CA VAL A 29 -0.76 25.37 17.30
C VAL A 29 0.68 25.84 17.28
N SER A 30 1.55 25.22 18.07
CA SER A 30 2.97 25.48 18.10
C SER A 30 3.63 25.21 16.74
N ASN A 31 4.59 26.04 16.34
CA ASN A 31 5.44 25.79 15.17
C ASN A 31 6.79 25.13 15.53
N THR A 32 7.01 24.84 16.80
CA THR A 32 8.19 24.13 17.31
C THR A 32 8.19 22.68 16.79
N ILE A 33 9.33 22.18 16.38
CA ILE A 33 9.52 20.79 15.95
C ILE A 33 9.77 19.93 17.18
N TYR A 34 8.85 19.01 17.45
CA TYR A 34 9.01 17.96 18.45
C TYR A 34 9.14 16.63 17.73
N THR A 35 10.10 15.81 18.14
CA THR A 35 10.36 14.48 17.59
C THR A 35 10.51 13.45 18.69
N PHE A 36 10.13 12.20 18.40
CA PHE A 36 10.21 11.11 19.38
C PHE A 36 10.59 9.81 18.69
N ASP A 37 11.43 9.02 19.38
CA ASP A 37 11.86 7.70 18.96
C ASP A 37 12.20 6.82 20.17
N ILE A 38 12.16 5.50 20.01
CA ILE A 38 12.54 4.51 21.03
C ILE A 38 13.42 3.43 20.45
N GLU A 39 14.29 2.87 21.30
CA GLU A 39 15.00 1.65 20.99
C GLU A 39 14.56 0.52 21.93
N VAL A 40 14.44 -0.67 21.35
CA VAL A 40 13.77 -1.81 21.98
C VAL A 40 14.62 -3.07 21.85
N SER A 41 14.72 -3.85 22.92
CA SER A 41 15.22 -5.21 22.89
C SER A 41 14.10 -6.24 22.95
N SER A 42 14.22 -7.30 22.17
CA SER A 42 13.31 -8.45 22.21
C SER A 42 13.93 -9.59 23.00
N LEU A 43 13.19 -10.09 23.94
CA LEU A 43 13.62 -11.11 24.91
C LEU A 43 12.62 -12.25 24.98
N PHE A 44 13.08 -13.45 25.31
CA PHE A 44 12.21 -14.54 25.70
C PHE A 44 12.80 -15.34 26.85
N ARG A 45 11.92 -15.95 27.66
CA ARG A 45 12.30 -16.67 28.87
C ARG A 45 12.47 -18.15 28.56
N ILE A 46 13.71 -18.62 28.65
CA ILE A 46 14.08 -20.03 28.48
C ILE A 46 14.74 -20.50 29.79
N ASP A 47 14.29 -21.59 30.34
CA ASP A 47 14.83 -22.17 31.58
C ASP A 47 14.87 -21.18 32.76
N GLY A 48 13.89 -20.27 32.80
CA GLY A 48 13.81 -19.24 33.83
C GLY A 48 14.66 -17.99 33.59
N GLU A 49 15.50 -17.97 32.56
CA GLU A 49 16.36 -16.85 32.20
C GLU A 49 15.83 -16.08 30.98
N TRP A 50 15.92 -14.73 30.98
CA TRP A 50 15.65 -13.89 29.84
C TRP A 50 16.86 -13.88 28.89
N LYS A 51 16.66 -14.34 27.65
CA LYS A 51 17.68 -14.45 26.59
C LYS A 51 17.31 -13.66 25.36
N GLU A 52 18.29 -13.51 24.45
CA GLU A 52 18.06 -12.92 23.13
C GLU A 52 16.98 -13.69 22.36
N PHE A 53 16.28 -12.98 21.47
CA PHE A 53 15.27 -13.59 20.63
C PHE A 53 15.92 -14.52 19.60
N ASP A 54 15.63 -15.82 19.66
CA ASP A 54 16.06 -16.77 18.66
C ASP A 54 15.08 -16.82 17.49
N TYR A 55 15.50 -16.32 16.34
CA TYR A 55 14.71 -16.31 15.13
C TYR A 55 14.56 -17.69 14.45
N ASN A 56 15.22 -18.71 14.95
CA ASN A 56 15.18 -20.06 14.39
C ASN A 56 14.15 -20.97 15.08
N ILE A 57 13.49 -20.50 16.13
CA ILE A 57 12.47 -21.30 16.85
C ILE A 57 11.24 -21.54 15.97
N THR A 58 10.60 -22.69 16.16
CA THR A 58 9.35 -23.02 15.49
C THR A 58 8.18 -22.23 16.07
N GLN A 59 7.02 -22.23 15.36
CA GLN A 59 5.82 -21.56 15.86
C GLN A 59 5.27 -22.25 17.10
N GLU A 60 5.37 -23.56 17.18
CA GLU A 60 4.97 -24.37 18.34
C GLU A 60 5.81 -24.02 19.57
N GLU A 61 7.14 -24.05 19.44
CA GLU A 61 8.08 -23.63 20.51
C GLU A 61 7.81 -22.18 20.93
N TYR A 62 7.50 -21.30 19.96
CA TYR A 62 7.21 -19.92 20.25
C TYR A 62 5.97 -19.72 21.12
N GLN A 63 4.93 -20.54 20.98
CA GLN A 63 3.69 -20.43 21.77
C GLN A 63 3.89 -20.81 23.24
N GLU A 64 4.89 -21.62 23.54
CA GLU A 64 5.17 -22.14 24.88
C GLU A 64 6.15 -21.25 25.70
N ILE A 65 6.78 -20.27 25.03
CA ILE A 65 7.83 -19.44 25.63
C ILE A 65 7.29 -18.08 26.04
N ASN A 66 7.56 -17.62 27.25
CA ASN A 66 7.29 -16.25 27.67
C ASN A 66 8.18 -15.26 26.91
N LYS A 67 7.59 -14.20 26.40
CA LYS A 67 8.22 -13.24 25.51
C LYS A 67 7.96 -11.83 25.97
N ALA A 68 8.95 -10.94 25.79
CA ALA A 68 8.81 -9.53 26.05
C ALA A 68 9.62 -8.70 25.05
N SER A 69 9.13 -7.52 24.73
CA SER A 69 9.90 -6.48 24.06
C SER A 69 9.96 -5.26 24.93
N LEU A 70 11.16 -4.80 25.21
CA LEU A 70 11.46 -3.82 26.23
C LEU A 70 12.08 -2.59 25.61
N THR A 71 11.47 -1.42 25.87
CA THR A 71 12.12 -0.13 25.59
C THR A 71 13.27 0.05 26.57
N TYR A 72 14.49 0.23 26.08
CA TYR A 72 15.66 0.47 26.94
C TYR A 72 16.20 1.90 26.90
N ILE A 73 15.76 2.67 25.89
CA ILE A 73 16.01 4.11 25.80
C ILE A 73 14.90 4.75 24.97
N TRP A 74 14.46 5.92 25.38
CA TRP A 74 13.64 6.82 24.57
C TRP A 74 14.40 8.12 24.31
N MET A 75 14.15 8.73 23.15
CA MET A 75 14.72 10.00 22.75
C MET A 75 13.61 10.98 22.38
N PHE A 76 13.80 12.24 22.77
CA PHE A 76 12.87 13.33 22.47
C PHE A 76 13.61 14.57 21.99
N GLY A 77 13.28 15.04 20.81
CA GLY A 77 13.84 16.26 20.23
C GLY A 77 12.92 17.46 20.42
N VAL A 78 13.50 18.58 20.81
CA VAL A 78 12.85 19.91 20.83
C VAL A 78 13.78 20.84 20.05
N GLU A 79 13.38 21.24 18.83
CA GLU A 79 14.22 21.93 17.88
C GLU A 79 15.63 21.28 17.82
N ASP A 80 16.71 21.99 18.07
CA ASP A 80 18.08 21.49 17.95
C ASP A 80 18.57 20.68 19.16
N VAL A 81 17.75 20.48 20.18
CA VAL A 81 18.16 19.78 21.42
C VAL A 81 17.50 18.40 21.45
N THR A 82 18.30 17.36 21.71
CA THR A 82 17.82 15.99 21.94
C THR A 82 17.98 15.60 23.39
N TYR A 83 16.89 15.15 24.01
CA TYR A 83 16.83 14.58 25.35
C TYR A 83 16.68 13.06 25.26
N TYR A 84 17.10 12.35 26.32
CA TYR A 84 16.88 10.92 26.45
C TYR A 84 16.59 10.51 27.88
N GLY A 85 15.84 9.45 28.03
CA GLY A 85 15.65 8.74 29.28
C GLY A 85 15.73 7.24 29.06
N ARG A 86 15.79 6.50 30.14
CA ARG A 86 16.00 5.05 30.09
C ARG A 86 14.69 4.28 30.35
N GLU A 87 13.77 4.85 31.08
CA GLU A 87 12.49 4.26 31.41
C GLU A 87 11.35 4.97 30.70
N LEU A 88 10.51 4.24 29.97
CA LEU A 88 9.48 4.82 29.12
C LEU A 88 8.46 5.66 29.92
N TRP A 89 8.20 5.32 31.18
CA TRP A 89 7.28 6.08 32.01
C TRP A 89 7.75 7.52 32.30
N GLU A 90 9.10 7.78 32.29
CA GLU A 90 9.65 9.14 32.40
C GLU A 90 9.18 10.04 31.25
N PHE A 91 8.82 9.47 30.13
CA PHE A 91 8.35 10.20 28.97
C PHE A 91 6.97 10.87 29.21
N GLU A 92 6.18 10.36 30.13
CA GLU A 92 4.94 11.04 30.54
C GLU A 92 5.22 12.41 31.15
N ASP A 93 6.27 12.52 31.95
CA ASP A 93 6.65 13.80 32.55
C ASP A 93 7.07 14.81 31.49
N VAL A 94 7.79 14.35 30.47
CA VAL A 94 8.12 15.15 29.27
C VAL A 94 6.85 15.66 28.58
N LEU A 95 5.87 14.78 28.36
CA LEU A 95 4.60 15.17 27.74
C LEU A 95 3.83 16.19 28.58
N ARG A 96 3.82 16.04 29.89
CA ARG A 96 3.21 17.02 30.82
C ARG A 96 3.94 18.35 30.79
N GLU A 97 5.27 18.34 30.74
CA GLU A 97 6.10 19.55 30.73
C GLU A 97 5.91 20.37 29.45
N ILE A 98 5.76 19.71 28.26
CA ILE A 98 5.46 20.43 27.02
C ILE A 98 3.98 20.75 26.83
N SER A 99 3.08 20.21 27.67
CA SER A 99 1.64 20.44 27.56
C SER A 99 1.33 21.92 27.80
N ASP A 100 0.35 22.44 27.07
CA ASP A 100 -0.12 23.80 27.16
C ASP A 100 -1.66 23.83 27.05
N PRO A 101 -2.38 24.43 28.01
CA PRO A 101 -3.83 24.45 27.99
C PRO A 101 -4.42 25.24 26.81
N ASP A 102 -3.68 26.19 26.24
CA ASP A 102 -4.13 27.07 25.18
C ASP A 102 -3.52 26.78 23.80
N MET A 103 -2.62 25.80 23.74
CA MET A 103 -1.87 25.52 22.52
C MET A 103 -1.68 24.02 22.26
N TYR A 104 -1.91 23.60 21.02
CA TYR A 104 -1.56 22.25 20.58
C TYR A 104 -0.09 22.14 20.22
N LYS A 105 0.53 21.02 20.59
CA LYS A 105 1.88 20.60 20.18
C LYS A 105 1.80 19.41 19.25
N ILE A 106 2.69 19.33 18.26
CA ILE A 106 2.74 18.22 17.30
C ILE A 106 4.07 17.49 17.44
N VAL A 107 4.02 16.23 17.83
CA VAL A 107 5.18 15.34 17.98
C VAL A 107 5.26 14.43 16.76
N TRP A 108 6.38 14.45 16.08
CA TRP A 108 6.65 13.61 14.92
C TRP A 108 7.42 12.35 15.30
N VAL A 109 7.00 11.22 14.72
CA VAL A 109 7.57 9.90 14.95
C VAL A 109 7.78 9.22 13.60
N HIS A 110 8.90 8.54 13.41
CA HIS A 110 9.11 7.77 12.18
C HIS A 110 8.59 6.34 12.37
N ASN A 111 7.55 5.96 11.60
CA ASN A 111 6.81 4.70 11.74
C ASN A 111 6.00 4.60 13.06
N LEU A 112 5.23 5.63 13.36
CA LEU A 112 4.39 5.78 14.57
C LEU A 112 3.65 4.50 15.00
N SER A 113 3.32 3.59 14.08
CA SER A 113 2.65 2.33 14.41
C SER A 113 3.48 1.42 15.33
N TYR A 114 4.78 1.57 15.33
CA TYR A 114 5.68 0.82 16.20
C TYR A 114 5.73 1.43 17.60
N GLU A 115 6.04 2.72 17.69
CA GLU A 115 6.14 3.46 18.96
C GLU A 115 4.79 3.52 19.67
N PHE A 116 3.70 3.66 18.90
CA PHE A 116 2.34 3.69 19.46
C PHE A 116 2.01 2.42 20.24
N ALA A 117 2.52 1.27 19.82
CA ALA A 117 2.31 0.03 20.54
C ALA A 117 2.85 0.05 21.98
N PHE A 118 3.96 0.74 22.20
CA PHE A 118 4.54 0.92 23.53
C PHE A 118 3.87 2.07 24.30
N LEU A 119 3.47 3.12 23.59
CA LEU A 119 2.85 4.29 24.19
C LEU A 119 1.39 4.04 24.61
N LEU A 120 0.63 3.25 23.84
CA LEU A 120 -0.81 3.10 24.01
C LEU A 120 -1.19 2.72 25.45
N ASN A 121 -0.60 1.65 25.96
CA ASN A 121 -1.00 1.09 27.25
C ASN A 121 -0.81 2.07 28.42
N PHE A 122 0.30 2.82 28.43
CA PHE A 122 0.51 3.78 29.51
C PHE A 122 -0.25 5.11 29.30
N LEU A 123 -0.54 5.46 28.04
CA LEU A 123 -1.31 6.65 27.74
C LEU A 123 -2.81 6.44 27.98
N SER A 124 -3.37 5.32 27.55
CA SER A 124 -4.80 5.03 27.69
C SER A 124 -5.26 4.84 29.14
N ASP A 125 -4.37 4.42 30.03
CA ASP A 125 -4.68 4.32 31.47
C ASP A 125 -4.94 5.68 32.14
N LYS A 126 -4.44 6.77 31.55
CA LYS A 126 -4.43 8.10 32.19
C LYS A 126 -5.05 9.20 31.33
N TYR A 127 -5.11 9.00 30.02
CA TYR A 127 -5.49 10.03 29.06
C TYR A 127 -6.46 9.50 28.01
N THR A 128 -7.30 10.38 27.51
CA THR A 128 -8.23 10.08 26.41
C THR A 128 -7.53 10.24 25.06
N ILE A 129 -7.42 9.16 24.30
CA ILE A 129 -6.91 9.18 22.94
C ILE A 129 -8.04 9.57 21.99
N THR A 130 -7.85 10.65 21.23
CA THR A 130 -8.85 11.20 20.31
C THR A 130 -8.26 11.50 18.94
N ASN A 131 -9.11 11.89 17.98
CA ASN A 131 -8.72 12.28 16.63
C ASN A 131 -7.79 11.25 15.95
N MET A 132 -8.08 9.97 16.19
CA MET A 132 -7.33 8.87 15.61
C MET A 132 -7.50 8.85 14.08
N CYS A 133 -6.40 8.99 13.35
CA CYS A 133 -6.33 8.69 11.93
C CYS A 133 -5.47 7.45 11.74
N ALA A 134 -6.08 6.33 11.35
CA ALA A 134 -5.39 5.06 11.20
C ALA A 134 -5.56 4.49 9.78
N ARG A 135 -4.53 3.81 9.28
CA ARG A 135 -4.58 3.09 8.01
C ARG A 135 -5.41 1.80 8.13
N SER A 136 -5.32 1.14 9.24
CA SER A 136 -6.07 -0.04 9.65
C SER A 136 -5.96 -0.16 11.17
N ILE A 137 -6.65 -1.12 11.76
CA ILE A 137 -6.49 -1.47 13.17
C ILE A 137 -5.00 -1.55 13.53
N LYS A 138 -4.59 -0.95 14.64
CA LYS A 138 -3.22 -0.91 15.18
C LYS A 138 -2.17 -0.22 14.28
N LYS A 139 -2.59 0.56 13.27
CA LYS A 139 -1.67 1.28 12.38
C LYS A 139 -2.02 2.77 12.30
N PRO A 140 -1.85 3.53 13.40
CA PRO A 140 -2.12 4.96 13.41
C PRO A 140 -1.17 5.72 12.50
N ILE A 141 -1.71 6.75 11.86
CA ILE A 141 -0.97 7.79 11.14
C ILE A 141 -0.84 9.02 12.04
N SER A 142 -1.86 9.29 12.83
CA SER A 142 -1.87 10.32 13.87
C SER A 142 -2.90 10.01 14.94
N PHE A 143 -2.66 10.50 16.14
CA PHE A 143 -3.61 10.50 17.25
C PHE A 143 -3.36 11.72 18.14
N MET A 144 -4.30 12.04 19.03
CA MET A 144 -4.22 13.16 19.96
C MET A 144 -4.45 12.70 21.39
N ILE A 145 -3.62 13.15 22.30
CA ILE A 145 -3.84 13.07 23.75
C ILE A 145 -4.63 14.31 24.14
N LYS A 146 -5.91 14.13 24.46
CA LYS A 146 -6.87 15.22 24.63
C LYS A 146 -6.49 16.18 25.77
N GLU A 147 -6.17 15.64 26.93
CA GLU A 147 -5.90 16.39 28.16
C GLU A 147 -4.61 17.20 28.04
N LEU A 148 -3.65 16.73 27.23
CA LEU A 148 -2.34 17.38 27.08
C LEU A 148 -2.26 18.29 25.85
N ASN A 149 -3.28 18.34 24.99
CA ASN A 149 -3.25 19.04 23.70
C ASN A 149 -2.05 18.63 22.81
N ILE A 150 -1.65 17.37 22.85
CA ILE A 150 -0.51 16.84 22.07
C ILE A 150 -1.00 15.90 20.99
N GLN A 151 -0.63 16.20 19.75
CA GLN A 151 -0.88 15.33 18.60
C GLN A 151 0.40 14.62 18.16
N PHE A 152 0.35 13.31 18.01
CA PHE A 152 1.40 12.52 17.37
C PHE A 152 1.14 12.35 15.88
N ARG A 153 2.18 12.43 15.03
CA ARG A 153 2.11 12.27 13.57
C ARG A 153 3.24 11.38 13.04
N CYS A 154 2.91 10.56 12.05
CA CYS A 154 3.84 9.62 11.42
C CYS A 154 4.57 10.25 10.22
N SER A 155 5.91 10.38 10.28
CA SER A 155 6.71 10.88 9.16
C SER A 155 6.97 9.82 8.08
N TYR A 156 6.95 8.52 8.43
CA TYR A 156 7.02 7.45 7.44
C TYR A 156 5.87 7.53 6.42
N MET A 157 4.66 7.82 6.89
CA MET A 157 3.50 7.97 6.00
C MET A 157 3.57 9.24 5.15
N LEU A 158 4.31 10.25 5.61
CA LEU A 158 4.56 11.48 4.85
C LEU A 158 5.51 11.25 3.67
N THR A 159 6.58 10.49 3.89
CA THR A 159 7.64 10.28 2.91
C THR A 159 7.51 8.97 2.11
N ASN A 160 6.92 7.92 2.71
CA ASN A 160 6.96 6.52 2.26
C ASN A 160 8.39 5.95 2.08
N LEU A 161 9.35 6.53 2.75
CA LEU A 161 10.76 6.14 2.73
C LEU A 161 11.20 5.68 4.13
N SER A 162 12.22 4.84 4.20
CA SER A 162 12.91 4.58 5.47
C SER A 162 13.53 5.88 6.00
N LEU A 163 13.83 5.96 7.29
CA LEU A 163 14.45 7.15 7.87
C LEU A 163 15.77 7.50 7.17
N ASP A 164 16.60 6.50 6.87
CA ASP A 164 17.84 6.68 6.12
C ASP A 164 17.60 7.24 4.71
N SER A 165 16.68 6.64 3.95
CA SER A 165 16.35 7.14 2.60
C SER A 165 15.70 8.53 2.64
N ALA A 166 14.86 8.81 3.62
CA ALA A 166 14.25 10.14 3.77
C ALA A 166 15.29 11.20 4.19
N ALA A 167 16.22 10.87 5.07
CA ALA A 167 17.31 11.77 5.43
C ALA A 167 18.19 12.12 4.24
N LYS A 168 18.58 11.12 3.42
CA LYS A 168 19.35 11.34 2.17
C LYS A 168 18.62 12.20 1.16
N GLU A 169 17.29 12.03 1.07
CA GLU A 169 16.45 12.73 0.09
C GLU A 169 16.22 14.20 0.46
N PHE A 170 15.85 14.45 1.73
CA PHE A 170 15.33 15.75 2.16
C PHE A 170 16.33 16.58 2.96
N THR A 171 17.50 16.03 3.31
CA THR A 171 18.45 16.70 4.21
C THR A 171 19.89 16.50 3.79
N SER A 172 20.81 17.24 4.41
CA SER A 172 22.26 17.01 4.29
C SER A 172 22.80 16.04 5.35
N VAL A 173 21.96 15.55 6.25
CA VAL A 173 22.33 14.63 7.33
C VAL A 173 22.13 13.19 6.88
N GLN A 174 23.05 12.30 7.30
CA GLN A 174 22.95 10.88 7.00
C GLN A 174 22.74 10.08 8.29
N LYS A 175 21.83 9.09 8.23
CA LYS A 175 21.65 8.16 9.34
C LYS A 175 22.93 7.35 9.56
N ARG A 176 23.31 7.11 10.81
CA ARG A 176 24.34 6.12 11.16
C ARG A 176 23.81 4.72 10.96
N VAL A 177 24.59 3.86 10.34
CA VAL A 177 24.19 2.48 10.03
C VAL A 177 25.27 1.52 10.57
N GLY A 178 24.83 0.45 11.26
CA GLY A 178 25.73 -0.58 11.78
C GLY A 178 26.35 -0.29 13.16
N ASP A 179 26.02 0.85 13.77
CA ASP A 179 26.56 1.26 15.06
C ASP A 179 25.80 0.63 16.24
N LEU A 180 24.64 -0.02 15.99
CA LEU A 180 23.83 -0.69 16.99
C LEU A 180 23.65 -2.17 16.61
N ASP A 181 24.12 -3.06 17.48
CA ASP A 181 23.85 -4.49 17.37
C ASP A 181 22.47 -4.81 17.97
N TYR A 182 21.50 -5.03 17.10
CA TYR A 182 20.13 -5.35 17.49
C TYR A 182 19.94 -6.73 18.12
N MET A 183 20.95 -7.61 18.00
CA MET A 183 20.93 -8.95 18.61
C MET A 183 21.34 -8.91 20.07
N LYS A 184 22.01 -7.85 20.50
CA LYS A 184 22.43 -7.68 21.89
C LYS A 184 21.24 -7.27 22.76
N VAL A 185 21.02 -8.04 23.82
CA VAL A 185 19.99 -7.71 24.82
C VAL A 185 20.40 -6.48 25.61
N ARG A 186 19.52 -5.49 25.66
CA ARG A 186 19.67 -4.27 26.45
C ARG A 186 18.44 -4.04 27.29
N THR A 187 18.64 -3.50 28.47
CA THR A 187 17.60 -3.08 29.41
C THR A 187 17.79 -1.61 29.77
N PRO A 188 16.85 -0.96 30.44
CA PRO A 188 17.06 0.38 30.97
C PRO A 188 18.32 0.52 31.85
N LEU A 189 18.79 -0.57 32.45
CA LEU A 189 19.97 -0.62 33.31
C LEU A 189 21.27 -0.90 32.56
N THR A 190 21.21 -1.39 31.33
CA THR A 190 22.39 -1.68 30.51
C THR A 190 23.11 -0.37 30.13
N PRO A 191 24.38 -0.18 30.48
CA PRO A 191 25.15 0.95 29.99
C PRO A 191 25.24 0.95 28.47
N LEU A 192 25.05 2.10 27.86
CA LEU A 192 25.21 2.31 26.43
C LEU A 192 26.55 3.00 26.15
N THR A 193 27.24 2.55 25.12
CA THR A 193 28.48 3.20 24.67
C THR A 193 28.20 4.52 23.97
N ASP A 194 29.20 5.39 23.85
CA ASP A 194 29.08 6.65 23.11
C ASP A 194 28.67 6.44 21.64
N GLN A 195 29.07 5.31 21.04
CA GLN A 195 28.68 4.94 19.69
C GLN A 195 27.19 4.60 19.62
N GLU A 196 26.68 3.77 20.54
CA GLU A 196 25.25 3.42 20.63
C GLU A 196 24.40 4.67 20.93
N MET A 197 24.86 5.53 21.85
CA MET A 197 24.19 6.80 22.16
C MET A 197 24.18 7.74 20.94
N GLY A 198 25.30 7.79 20.21
CA GLY A 198 25.38 8.57 18.98
C GLY A 198 24.44 8.05 17.89
N TYR A 199 24.28 6.71 17.78
CA TYR A 199 23.31 6.12 16.87
C TYR A 199 21.88 6.59 17.17
N CYS A 200 21.45 6.45 18.40
CA CYS A 200 20.12 6.87 18.87
C CYS A 200 19.87 8.38 18.66
N GLU A 201 20.89 9.23 18.89
CA GLU A 201 20.77 10.66 18.68
C GLU A 201 20.59 11.02 17.20
N TYR A 202 21.29 10.31 16.30
CA TYR A 202 21.18 10.57 14.87
C TYR A 202 19.82 10.23 14.29
N ASP A 203 19.08 9.30 14.85
CA ASP A 203 17.71 9.01 14.41
C ASP A 203 16.79 10.21 14.69
N ILE A 204 16.92 10.84 15.86
CA ILE A 204 16.21 12.10 16.19
C ILE A 204 16.66 13.26 15.31
N ILE A 205 17.98 13.40 15.06
CA ILE A 205 18.52 14.46 14.21
C ILE A 205 18.00 14.31 12.77
N CYS A 206 18.04 13.12 12.20
CA CYS A 206 17.51 12.85 10.85
C CYS A 206 16.01 13.17 10.78
N LEU A 207 15.23 12.71 11.74
CA LEU A 207 13.79 12.97 11.78
C LEU A 207 13.50 14.48 11.89
N ARG A 208 14.20 15.18 12.76
CA ARG A 208 14.08 16.63 12.93
C ARG A 208 14.38 17.39 11.64
N GLU A 209 15.49 17.11 10.97
CA GLU A 209 15.88 17.78 9.73
C GLU A 209 14.89 17.50 8.59
N ILE A 210 14.32 16.28 8.51
CA ILE A 210 13.23 15.97 7.59
C ILE A 210 11.99 16.85 7.88
N ILE A 211 11.58 16.96 9.14
CA ILE A 211 10.43 17.79 9.49
C ILE A 211 10.69 19.27 9.28
N LYS A 212 11.93 19.73 9.51
CA LYS A 212 12.38 21.10 9.23
C LYS A 212 12.27 21.43 7.74
N HIS A 213 12.72 20.53 6.87
CA HIS A 213 12.54 20.67 5.42
C HIS A 213 11.06 20.88 5.05
N PHE A 214 10.16 20.05 5.58
CA PHE A 214 8.73 20.21 5.31
C PHE A 214 8.13 21.45 6.01
N ARG A 215 8.60 21.83 7.21
CA ARG A 215 8.16 23.08 7.85
C ARG A 215 8.53 24.28 6.98
N ASP A 216 9.72 24.31 6.43
CA ASP A 216 10.18 25.40 5.56
C ASP A 216 9.37 25.47 4.25
N GLU A 217 8.97 24.30 3.67
CA GLU A 217 8.12 24.23 2.49
C GLU A 217 6.67 24.67 2.78
N TYR A 218 6.10 24.28 3.92
CA TYR A 218 4.71 24.52 4.29
C TYR A 218 4.50 25.70 5.24
N GLU A 219 5.56 26.38 5.66
CA GLU A 219 5.64 27.50 6.60
C GLU A 219 5.26 27.14 8.05
N TRP A 220 4.43 26.12 8.26
CA TRP A 220 3.87 25.74 9.56
C TRP A 220 3.85 24.23 9.72
N VAL A 221 4.33 23.74 10.88
CA VAL A 221 4.34 22.31 11.22
C VAL A 221 2.94 21.67 11.09
N TYR A 222 1.90 22.39 11.48
CA TYR A 222 0.54 21.86 11.39
C TYR A 222 0.02 21.74 9.95
N ARG A 223 0.56 22.51 8.99
CA ARG A 223 0.19 22.47 7.56
C ARG A 223 0.86 21.33 6.80
N ILE A 224 1.86 20.69 7.38
CA ILE A 224 2.50 19.53 6.78
C ILE A 224 1.46 18.43 6.60
N PRO A 225 1.27 17.88 5.40
CA PRO A 225 0.34 16.79 5.15
C PRO A 225 0.69 15.54 5.97
N LEU A 226 -0.31 14.74 6.33
CA LEU A 226 -0.08 13.51 7.10
C LEU A 226 0.50 12.35 6.26
N THR A 227 0.42 12.46 4.92
CA THR A 227 0.82 11.37 4.02
C THR A 227 1.37 11.92 2.71
N SER A 228 2.20 11.13 2.02
CA SER A 228 2.69 11.45 0.67
C SER A 228 1.55 11.70 -0.33
N THR A 229 0.46 10.94 -0.24
CA THR A 229 -0.76 11.20 -1.02
C THR A 229 -1.38 12.55 -0.66
N GLY A 230 -1.26 12.99 0.59
CA GLY A 230 -1.70 14.33 1.03
C GLY A 230 -0.90 15.45 0.38
N ILE A 231 0.40 15.27 0.17
CA ILE A 231 1.27 16.20 -0.56
C ILE A 231 0.76 16.37 -1.99
N VAL A 232 0.60 15.25 -2.70
CA VAL A 232 0.12 15.26 -4.10
C VAL A 232 -1.30 15.84 -4.18
N ARG A 233 -2.16 15.51 -3.22
CA ARG A 233 -3.53 16.05 -3.15
C ARG A 233 -3.55 17.56 -2.99
N LYS A 234 -2.65 18.10 -2.14
CA LYS A 234 -2.52 19.55 -1.97
C LYS A 234 -2.03 20.19 -3.25
N ALA A 235 -0.93 19.70 -3.84
CA ALA A 235 -0.37 20.23 -5.09
C ALA A 235 -1.38 20.16 -6.24
N PHE A 236 -2.10 19.05 -6.38
CA PHE A 236 -3.15 18.89 -7.37
C PHE A 236 -4.31 19.90 -7.17
N ARG A 237 -4.81 20.04 -5.93
CA ARG A 237 -5.86 20.99 -5.61
C ARG A 237 -5.45 22.43 -5.90
N ASP A 238 -4.24 22.81 -5.48
CA ASP A 238 -3.72 24.16 -5.65
C ASP A 238 -3.53 24.50 -7.15
N LYS A 239 -3.13 23.52 -7.97
CA LYS A 239 -3.01 23.65 -9.42
C LYS A 239 -4.37 23.71 -10.12
N MET A 240 -5.31 22.85 -9.72
CA MET A 240 -6.63 22.77 -10.37
C MET A 240 -7.58 23.93 -9.97
N GLY A 241 -7.44 24.44 -8.78
CA GLY A 241 -8.19 25.58 -8.27
C GLY A 241 -9.64 25.29 -7.89
N PHE A 242 -10.32 26.33 -7.46
CA PHE A 242 -11.66 26.24 -6.86
C PHE A 242 -12.74 25.72 -7.82
N PHE A 243 -12.74 26.17 -9.06
CA PHE A 243 -13.78 25.80 -10.04
C PHE A 243 -13.75 24.30 -10.37
N TYR A 244 -12.55 23.73 -10.50
CA TYR A 244 -12.40 22.29 -10.68
C TYR A 244 -13.01 21.51 -9.50
N VAL A 245 -12.67 21.90 -8.26
CA VAL A 245 -13.22 21.26 -7.05
C VAL A 245 -14.75 21.34 -7.02
N ARG A 246 -15.33 22.48 -7.35
CA ARG A 246 -16.79 22.65 -7.42
C ARG A 246 -17.43 21.72 -8.46
N LYS A 247 -16.79 21.53 -9.60
CA LYS A 247 -17.23 20.57 -10.62
C LYS A 247 -17.24 19.14 -10.06
N GLN A 248 -16.18 18.74 -9.33
CA GLN A 248 -16.10 17.41 -8.71
C GLN A 248 -17.13 17.23 -7.59
N GLN A 249 -17.37 18.25 -6.79
CA GLN A 249 -18.42 18.25 -5.75
C GLN A 249 -19.82 17.99 -6.34
N GLY A 250 -20.11 18.57 -7.52
CA GLY A 250 -21.35 18.32 -8.25
C GLY A 250 -21.52 16.91 -8.81
N LEU A 251 -20.43 16.10 -8.83
CA LEU A 251 -20.43 14.71 -9.29
C LEU A 251 -20.51 13.70 -8.15
N VAL A 252 -20.59 14.13 -6.88
CA VAL A 252 -20.74 13.21 -5.75
C VAL A 252 -22.03 12.40 -5.91
N PRO A 253 -21.95 11.06 -5.99
CA PRO A 253 -23.09 10.24 -6.36
C PRO A 253 -24.12 10.12 -5.23
N SER A 254 -25.34 9.73 -5.57
CA SER A 254 -26.30 9.25 -4.57
C SER A 254 -25.79 7.96 -3.91
N ARG A 255 -26.27 7.64 -2.69
CA ARG A 255 -25.91 6.42 -1.98
C ARG A 255 -26.04 5.17 -2.86
N LYS A 256 -27.15 5.05 -3.61
CA LYS A 256 -27.38 3.91 -4.51
C LYS A 256 -26.25 3.75 -5.55
N ILE A 257 -25.91 4.82 -6.27
CA ILE A 257 -24.86 4.80 -7.27
C ILE A 257 -23.51 4.58 -6.63
N TYR A 258 -23.26 5.17 -5.46
CA TYR A 258 -22.03 4.98 -4.70
C TYR A 258 -21.84 3.49 -4.33
N LEU A 259 -22.86 2.83 -3.78
CA LEU A 259 -22.78 1.40 -3.41
C LEU A 259 -22.58 0.51 -4.64
N MET A 260 -23.19 0.83 -5.78
CA MET A 260 -22.93 0.12 -7.04
C MET A 260 -21.48 0.28 -7.51
N LEU A 261 -20.92 1.49 -7.46
CA LEU A 261 -19.52 1.76 -7.80
C LEU A 261 -18.56 1.03 -6.85
N MET A 262 -18.89 0.95 -5.56
CA MET A 262 -18.11 0.18 -4.58
C MET A 262 -18.15 -1.33 -4.87
N SER A 263 -19.32 -1.85 -5.25
CA SER A 263 -19.47 -3.27 -5.58
C SER A 263 -18.67 -3.66 -6.82
N LEU A 264 -18.73 -2.84 -7.89
CA LEU A 264 -18.06 -3.14 -9.15
C LEU A 264 -16.54 -2.84 -9.13
N PHE A 265 -16.05 -2.02 -8.19
CA PHE A 265 -14.63 -1.68 -8.15
C PHE A 265 -13.77 -2.93 -8.00
N ALA A 266 -12.87 -3.14 -8.96
CA ALA A 266 -11.84 -4.17 -8.92
C ALA A 266 -10.49 -3.54 -9.26
N GLY A 267 -9.43 -3.98 -8.58
CA GLY A 267 -8.06 -3.52 -8.81
C GLY A 267 -7.45 -4.04 -10.11
N GLY A 268 -6.14 -4.07 -10.17
CA GLY A 268 -5.38 -4.67 -11.27
C GLY A 268 -5.62 -6.18 -11.38
N TYR A 269 -5.40 -6.71 -12.56
CA TYR A 269 -5.50 -8.14 -12.83
C TYR A 269 -4.20 -8.83 -12.43
N THR A 270 -4.29 -9.87 -11.61
CA THR A 270 -3.16 -10.72 -11.25
C THR A 270 -3.59 -12.18 -11.32
N HIS A 271 -2.86 -12.99 -12.08
CA HIS A 271 -3.20 -14.39 -12.27
C HIS A 271 -2.02 -15.22 -12.80
N THR A 272 -1.97 -16.48 -12.40
CA THR A 272 -1.06 -17.50 -12.96
C THR A 272 -1.86 -18.39 -13.88
N ASN A 273 -1.40 -18.56 -15.10
CA ASN A 273 -2.06 -19.44 -16.08
C ASN A 273 -2.13 -20.87 -15.54
N CYS A 274 -3.31 -21.48 -15.61
CA CYS A 274 -3.55 -22.82 -15.10
C CYS A 274 -2.69 -23.90 -15.74
N LEU A 275 -2.23 -23.71 -16.99
CA LEU A 275 -1.36 -24.66 -17.69
C LEU A 275 0.06 -24.71 -17.13
N TRP A 276 0.55 -23.58 -16.59
CA TRP A 276 1.95 -23.40 -16.20
C TRP A 276 2.16 -23.29 -14.70
N ARG A 277 1.12 -23.43 -13.92
CA ARG A 277 1.25 -23.37 -12.46
C ARG A 277 2.09 -24.53 -11.96
N ALA A 278 3.06 -24.20 -11.10
CA ALA A 278 4.06 -25.14 -10.56
C ALA A 278 4.96 -25.81 -11.59
N HIS A 279 4.95 -25.35 -12.85
CA HIS A 279 5.91 -25.76 -13.85
C HIS A 279 7.25 -25.04 -13.63
N TYR A 280 8.35 -25.77 -13.81
CA TYR A 280 9.71 -25.22 -13.72
C TYR A 280 10.23 -24.98 -15.14
N PHE A 281 10.39 -23.72 -15.48
CA PHE A 281 11.11 -23.28 -16.66
C PHE A 281 12.59 -23.22 -16.29
N LEU A 282 13.43 -24.07 -16.88
CA LEU A 282 14.85 -24.22 -16.49
C LEU A 282 15.82 -23.57 -17.49
N GLY A 283 15.30 -23.03 -18.60
CA GLY A 283 16.09 -22.31 -19.60
C GLY A 283 16.94 -23.21 -20.51
N ASP A 284 16.75 -24.54 -20.46
CA ASP A 284 17.42 -25.50 -21.32
C ASP A 284 16.91 -25.39 -22.78
N ASP A 285 15.65 -24.97 -22.93
CA ASP A 285 15.00 -24.66 -24.21
C ASP A 285 14.83 -23.15 -24.35
N PRO A 286 15.23 -22.51 -25.46
CA PRO A 286 14.98 -21.11 -25.73
C PRO A 286 13.50 -20.71 -25.59
N ASP A 287 12.57 -21.62 -25.90
CA ASP A 287 11.13 -21.42 -25.73
C ASP A 287 10.69 -21.34 -24.28
N ASP A 288 11.50 -21.85 -23.35
CA ASP A 288 11.23 -21.82 -21.90
C ASP A 288 11.88 -20.61 -21.17
N ILE A 289 12.59 -19.76 -21.91
CA ILE A 289 13.04 -18.47 -21.39
C ILE A 289 11.83 -17.55 -21.29
N ILE A 290 11.56 -17.08 -20.07
CA ILE A 290 10.40 -16.23 -19.80
C ILE A 290 10.77 -14.77 -19.96
N GLU A 291 10.09 -14.06 -20.87
CA GLU A 291 10.17 -12.61 -21.01
C GLU A 291 9.06 -11.94 -20.21
N CYS A 292 9.38 -10.80 -19.60
CA CYS A 292 8.44 -9.92 -18.92
C CYS A 292 8.35 -8.60 -19.66
N GLN A 293 7.19 -8.29 -20.21
CA GLN A 293 6.85 -6.98 -20.77
C GLN A 293 5.97 -6.23 -19.76
N ASP A 294 6.30 -4.97 -19.49
CA ASP A 294 5.63 -4.11 -18.51
C ASP A 294 5.11 -2.83 -19.16
N ILE A 295 3.90 -2.40 -18.77
CA ILE A 295 3.32 -1.16 -19.28
C ILE A 295 3.89 0.05 -18.52
N ASN A 296 4.55 0.94 -19.24
CA ASN A 296 5.11 2.17 -18.68
C ASN A 296 4.03 3.03 -17.99
N SER A 297 3.93 2.95 -16.67
CA SER A 297 2.98 3.70 -15.84
C SER A 297 1.52 3.50 -16.26
N SER A 298 1.04 2.26 -16.22
CA SER A 298 -0.27 1.81 -16.72
C SER A 298 -1.45 2.68 -16.26
N TYR A 299 -1.65 2.92 -14.96
CA TYR A 299 -2.75 3.76 -14.46
C TYR A 299 -2.65 5.23 -14.89
N PRO A 300 -1.50 5.91 -14.78
CA PRO A 300 -1.33 7.24 -15.37
C PRO A 300 -1.60 7.29 -16.87
N ALA A 301 -1.17 6.28 -17.62
CA ALA A 301 -1.40 6.20 -19.06
C ALA A 301 -2.88 6.21 -19.41
N VAL A 302 -3.69 5.36 -18.76
CA VAL A 302 -5.14 5.34 -19.03
C VAL A 302 -5.81 6.62 -18.56
N LEU A 303 -5.35 7.27 -17.47
CA LEU A 303 -5.90 8.57 -17.04
C LEU A 303 -5.73 9.66 -18.11
N VAL A 304 -4.64 9.64 -18.86
CA VAL A 304 -4.36 10.68 -19.88
C VAL A 304 -4.84 10.31 -21.29
N THR A 305 -5.27 9.06 -21.53
CA THR A 305 -5.60 8.59 -22.88
C THR A 305 -7.03 8.08 -23.06
N GLU A 306 -7.79 7.90 -21.98
CA GLU A 306 -9.14 7.35 -22.03
C GLU A 306 -10.20 8.37 -21.64
N LYS A 307 -11.46 8.09 -22.03
CA LYS A 307 -12.60 8.96 -21.70
C LYS A 307 -13.32 8.47 -20.45
N TYR A 308 -13.62 9.39 -19.54
CA TYR A 308 -14.19 9.14 -18.21
C TYR A 308 -15.56 9.77 -18.05
N ALA A 309 -16.36 9.22 -17.14
CA ALA A 309 -17.62 9.80 -16.74
C ALA A 309 -17.42 11.21 -16.16
N PHE A 310 -18.16 12.18 -16.68
CA PHE A 310 -18.17 13.57 -16.19
C PHE A 310 -19.58 14.07 -15.88
N SER A 311 -20.56 13.18 -15.82
CA SER A 311 -21.93 13.47 -15.39
C SER A 311 -22.42 12.37 -14.45
N GLU A 312 -23.54 12.64 -13.78
CA GLU A 312 -24.21 11.61 -12.96
C GLU A 312 -24.62 10.39 -13.80
N PHE A 313 -24.63 9.23 -13.16
CA PHE A 313 -25.21 8.01 -13.72
C PHE A 313 -26.72 8.03 -13.60
N ILE A 314 -27.40 8.10 -14.73
CA ILE A 314 -28.86 8.08 -14.84
C ILE A 314 -29.35 6.74 -15.38
N ARG A 315 -30.48 6.25 -14.87
CA ARG A 315 -31.10 5.02 -15.36
C ARG A 315 -31.48 5.15 -16.84
N CYS A 316 -31.25 4.11 -17.63
CA CYS A 316 -31.62 4.05 -19.03
C CYS A 316 -32.08 2.62 -19.38
N SER A 317 -32.63 2.45 -20.58
CA SER A 317 -33.01 1.13 -21.07
C SER A 317 -31.77 0.37 -21.58
N PRO A 318 -31.75 -1.00 -21.48
CA PRO A 318 -30.65 -1.82 -21.93
C PRO A 318 -30.32 -1.67 -23.43
N GLU A 319 -31.30 -1.35 -24.27
CA GLU A 319 -31.12 -1.16 -25.71
C GLU A 319 -30.14 -0.01 -26.01
N GLN A 320 -30.07 1.00 -25.14
CA GLN A 320 -29.13 2.10 -25.28
C GLN A 320 -27.67 1.68 -25.10
N PHE A 321 -27.42 0.61 -24.34
CA PHE A 321 -26.10 0.05 -24.22
C PHE A 321 -25.63 -0.62 -25.52
N PHE A 322 -26.52 -1.24 -26.27
CA PHE A 322 -26.20 -1.88 -27.54
C PHE A 322 -26.10 -0.89 -28.73
N ASP A 323 -26.58 0.35 -28.55
CA ASP A 323 -26.42 1.40 -29.55
C ASP A 323 -24.96 1.93 -29.57
N ARG A 324 -24.25 1.67 -30.67
CA ARG A 324 -22.84 2.07 -30.85
C ARG A 324 -22.63 3.59 -30.70
N LYS A 325 -23.56 4.43 -31.20
CA LYS A 325 -23.45 5.89 -31.07
C LYS A 325 -23.59 6.32 -29.62
N LYS A 326 -24.47 5.68 -28.85
CA LYS A 326 -24.64 5.96 -27.42
C LYS A 326 -23.42 5.52 -26.63
N ARG A 327 -22.82 4.37 -26.94
CA ARG A 327 -21.59 3.87 -26.30
C ARG A 327 -20.37 4.77 -26.57
N ASN A 328 -20.29 5.41 -27.74
CA ASN A 328 -19.19 6.34 -28.03
C ASN A 328 -19.22 7.60 -27.17
N SER A 329 -20.41 8.07 -26.79
CA SER A 329 -20.60 9.32 -26.01
C SER A 329 -20.88 9.10 -24.52
N ASN A 330 -21.16 7.88 -24.11
CA ASN A 330 -21.46 7.52 -22.72
C ASN A 330 -20.65 6.30 -22.26
N CYS A 331 -20.40 6.24 -20.97
CA CYS A 331 -20.04 5.01 -20.27
C CYS A 331 -21.27 4.41 -19.59
N PHE A 332 -21.26 3.11 -19.41
CA PHE A 332 -22.38 2.38 -18.84
C PHE A 332 -21.96 1.59 -17.60
N MET A 333 -22.88 1.53 -16.65
CA MET A 333 -22.83 0.67 -15.50
C MET A 333 -24.03 -0.27 -15.54
N LEU A 334 -23.79 -1.56 -15.48
CA LEU A 334 -24.75 -2.62 -15.73
C LEU A 334 -24.91 -3.50 -14.48
N GLU A 335 -26.14 -3.90 -14.20
CA GLU A 335 -26.44 -5.02 -13.30
C GLU A 335 -26.90 -6.18 -14.17
N CYS A 336 -26.10 -7.24 -14.25
CA CYS A 336 -26.29 -8.36 -15.16
C CYS A 336 -26.49 -9.67 -14.41
N HIS A 337 -27.26 -10.56 -15.02
CA HIS A 337 -27.32 -11.98 -14.72
C HIS A 337 -26.63 -12.76 -15.83
N PHE A 338 -25.76 -13.66 -15.46
CA PHE A 338 -24.98 -14.51 -16.35
C PHE A 338 -25.40 -15.97 -16.14
N GLU A 339 -25.55 -16.71 -17.24
CA GLU A 339 -25.89 -18.14 -17.25
C GLU A 339 -24.98 -18.88 -18.22
N ASN A 340 -24.81 -20.20 -18.02
CA ASN A 340 -24.05 -21.09 -18.89
C ASN A 340 -22.61 -20.60 -19.14
N VAL A 341 -21.91 -20.24 -18.08
CA VAL A 341 -20.62 -19.54 -18.15
C VAL A 341 -19.47 -20.53 -18.34
N HIS A 342 -18.82 -20.50 -19.50
CA HIS A 342 -17.70 -21.36 -19.88
C HIS A 342 -16.54 -20.54 -20.45
N PRO A 343 -15.26 -20.82 -20.08
CA PRO A 343 -14.14 -20.05 -20.55
C PRO A 343 -13.77 -20.39 -22.01
N LYS A 344 -13.31 -19.39 -22.74
CA LYS A 344 -12.72 -19.54 -24.10
C LYS A 344 -11.21 -19.63 -24.09
N PHE A 345 -10.57 -19.24 -22.98
CA PHE A 345 -9.14 -19.07 -22.82
C PHE A 345 -8.64 -19.74 -21.53
N TYR A 346 -7.33 -19.92 -21.40
CA TYR A 346 -6.69 -20.53 -20.23
C TYR A 346 -6.46 -19.54 -19.08
N ASN A 347 -6.45 -18.24 -19.37
CA ASN A 347 -6.41 -17.19 -18.36
C ASN A 347 -7.83 -16.71 -18.09
N HIS A 348 -8.28 -16.80 -16.83
CA HIS A 348 -9.67 -16.56 -16.46
C HIS A 348 -9.85 -15.13 -15.92
N TYR A 349 -10.83 -14.39 -16.45
CA TYR A 349 -11.06 -12.99 -16.09
C TYR A 349 -11.90 -12.80 -14.84
N LEU A 350 -13.02 -13.52 -14.71
CA LEU A 350 -14.01 -13.31 -13.68
C LEU A 350 -13.43 -13.50 -12.27
N GLN A 351 -13.52 -12.45 -11.44
CA GLN A 351 -13.10 -12.51 -10.05
C GLN A 351 -14.25 -13.01 -9.17
N ALA A 352 -14.05 -14.12 -8.46
CA ALA A 352 -15.08 -14.77 -7.64
C ALA A 352 -15.74 -13.82 -6.62
N SER A 353 -14.95 -12.95 -5.99
CA SER A 353 -15.45 -11.98 -4.99
C SER A 353 -16.34 -10.87 -5.57
N LYS A 354 -16.48 -10.77 -6.89
CA LYS A 354 -17.37 -9.81 -7.57
C LYS A 354 -18.64 -10.45 -8.14
N CYS A 355 -18.70 -11.78 -8.09
CA CYS A 355 -19.87 -12.55 -8.50
C CYS A 355 -20.74 -12.85 -7.28
N HIS A 356 -22.03 -12.51 -7.38
CA HIS A 356 -23.04 -12.75 -6.34
C HIS A 356 -23.98 -13.86 -6.78
N ASN A 357 -24.64 -14.53 -5.85
CA ASN A 357 -25.60 -15.61 -6.14
C ASN A 357 -25.01 -16.70 -7.06
N LEU A 358 -23.75 -17.07 -6.80
CA LEU A 358 -23.03 -18.09 -7.58
C LEU A 358 -23.67 -19.47 -7.44
N VAL A 359 -23.93 -20.12 -8.58
CA VAL A 359 -24.46 -21.48 -8.66
C VAL A 359 -23.44 -22.38 -9.35
N ASN A 360 -23.07 -23.47 -8.70
CA ASN A 360 -22.12 -24.50 -9.17
C ASN A 360 -20.81 -23.93 -9.76
N PRO A 361 -20.10 -23.03 -9.05
CA PRO A 361 -18.86 -22.47 -9.57
C PRO A 361 -17.72 -23.48 -9.55
N ILE A 362 -16.88 -23.43 -10.58
CA ILE A 362 -15.55 -24.03 -10.60
C ILE A 362 -14.54 -22.90 -10.51
N TYR A 363 -13.61 -22.99 -9.53
CA TYR A 363 -12.64 -21.94 -9.25
C TYR A 363 -11.26 -22.27 -9.82
N ASP A 364 -10.59 -21.24 -10.33
CA ASP A 364 -9.16 -21.22 -10.63
C ASP A 364 -8.48 -20.08 -9.85
N ASN A 365 -7.91 -20.42 -8.70
CA ASN A 365 -7.11 -19.49 -7.91
C ASN A 365 -7.82 -18.13 -7.63
N GLY A 366 -9.07 -18.21 -7.14
CA GLY A 366 -9.90 -17.03 -6.84
C GLY A 366 -10.61 -16.42 -8.06
N ARG A 367 -10.47 -17.01 -9.22
CA ARG A 367 -11.19 -16.69 -10.45
C ARG A 367 -12.24 -17.76 -10.75
N ILE A 368 -13.28 -17.40 -11.48
CA ILE A 368 -14.29 -18.34 -11.95
C ILE A 368 -13.79 -18.95 -13.27
N TYR A 369 -13.61 -20.26 -13.27
CA TYR A 369 -13.44 -21.03 -14.48
C TYR A 369 -14.76 -21.20 -15.22
N SER A 370 -15.76 -21.77 -14.55
CA SER A 370 -17.13 -21.92 -15.06
C SER A 370 -18.14 -21.80 -13.95
N ALA A 371 -19.39 -21.50 -14.28
CA ALA A 371 -20.51 -21.50 -13.36
C ALA A 371 -21.82 -21.68 -14.12
N ASP A 372 -22.85 -22.26 -13.46
CA ASP A 372 -24.18 -22.32 -14.06
C ASP A 372 -24.80 -20.92 -14.14
N SER A 373 -24.69 -20.13 -13.08
CA SER A 373 -25.14 -18.74 -13.10
C SER A 373 -24.54 -17.88 -11.98
N PHE A 374 -24.57 -16.56 -12.17
CA PHE A 374 -24.28 -15.55 -11.14
C PHE A 374 -24.83 -14.16 -11.52
N ASP A 375 -24.90 -13.27 -10.54
CA ASP A 375 -25.21 -11.86 -10.72
C ASP A 375 -23.93 -11.01 -10.56
N MET A 376 -23.79 -9.94 -11.34
CA MET A 376 -22.64 -9.02 -11.24
C MET A 376 -23.02 -7.59 -11.59
N ILE A 377 -22.46 -6.61 -10.84
CA ILE A 377 -22.48 -5.19 -11.24
C ILE A 377 -21.12 -4.88 -11.87
N LEU A 378 -21.13 -4.30 -13.06
CA LEU A 378 -19.92 -4.10 -13.86
C LEU A 378 -20.01 -2.84 -14.76
N LEU A 379 -18.86 -2.40 -15.25
CA LEU A 379 -18.77 -1.38 -16.29
C LEU A 379 -18.89 -2.02 -17.69
N ASP A 380 -19.22 -1.20 -18.69
CA ASP A 380 -19.24 -1.59 -20.10
C ASP A 380 -17.91 -2.22 -20.57
N THR A 381 -16.78 -1.73 -20.05
CA THR A 381 -15.44 -2.27 -20.34
C THR A 381 -15.29 -3.70 -19.82
N ASP A 382 -15.73 -3.98 -18.59
CA ASP A 382 -15.67 -5.33 -18.02
C ASP A 382 -16.65 -6.29 -18.73
N TYR A 383 -17.82 -5.79 -19.13
CA TYR A 383 -18.77 -6.55 -19.95
C TYR A 383 -18.14 -7.05 -21.25
N ASP A 384 -17.43 -6.15 -21.96
CA ASP A 384 -16.78 -6.50 -23.23
C ASP A 384 -15.67 -7.55 -23.01
N ILE A 385 -14.90 -7.44 -21.92
CA ILE A 385 -13.87 -8.44 -21.59
C ILE A 385 -14.53 -9.80 -21.28
N ILE A 386 -15.62 -9.83 -20.52
CA ILE A 386 -16.32 -11.08 -20.19
C ILE A 386 -16.85 -11.73 -21.46
N LYS A 387 -17.53 -10.98 -22.33
CA LYS A 387 -18.05 -11.50 -23.60
C LYS A 387 -16.96 -11.99 -24.56
N MET A 388 -15.79 -11.38 -24.51
CA MET A 388 -14.62 -11.84 -25.26
C MET A 388 -14.07 -13.17 -24.70
N THR A 389 -14.04 -13.32 -23.38
CA THR A 389 -13.30 -14.39 -22.69
C THR A 389 -14.15 -15.57 -22.25
N TYR A 390 -15.48 -15.43 -22.21
CA TYR A 390 -16.42 -16.49 -21.86
C TYR A 390 -17.53 -16.64 -22.90
N ASP A 391 -17.97 -17.88 -23.11
CA ASP A 391 -19.26 -18.18 -23.67
C ASP A 391 -20.27 -18.15 -22.52
N CYS A 392 -21.27 -17.30 -22.63
CA CYS A 392 -22.29 -17.12 -21.60
C CYS A 392 -23.53 -16.40 -22.14
N ASP A 393 -24.68 -16.70 -21.58
CA ASP A 393 -25.90 -15.96 -21.77
C ASP A 393 -25.93 -14.79 -20.76
N VAL A 394 -26.38 -13.61 -21.21
CA VAL A 394 -26.36 -12.41 -20.35
C VAL A 394 -27.69 -11.68 -20.44
N THR A 395 -28.32 -11.50 -19.28
CA THR A 395 -29.51 -10.66 -19.11
C THR A 395 -29.14 -9.39 -18.34
N ILE A 396 -29.33 -8.21 -18.96
CA ILE A 396 -29.11 -6.93 -18.27
C ILE A 396 -30.36 -6.58 -17.46
N LYS A 397 -30.28 -6.71 -16.14
CA LYS A 397 -31.38 -6.40 -15.19
C LYS A 397 -31.59 -4.89 -15.01
N LYS A 398 -30.48 -4.12 -14.96
CA LYS A 398 -30.52 -2.66 -14.87
C LYS A 398 -29.36 -2.04 -15.65
N CYS A 399 -29.63 -0.88 -16.25
CA CYS A 399 -28.67 -0.15 -17.04
C CYS A 399 -28.64 1.33 -16.59
N TYR A 400 -27.43 1.86 -16.41
CA TYR A 400 -27.18 3.26 -16.09
C TYR A 400 -26.15 3.80 -17.07
N LYS A 401 -26.28 5.07 -17.45
CA LYS A 401 -25.33 5.75 -18.33
C LYS A 401 -24.89 7.08 -17.73
N ALA A 402 -23.67 7.48 -18.03
CA ALA A 402 -23.13 8.80 -17.77
C ALA A 402 -22.42 9.31 -19.03
N LYS A 403 -22.44 10.60 -19.31
CA LYS A 403 -21.65 11.20 -20.39
C LYS A 403 -20.16 10.99 -20.10
N LYS A 404 -19.35 10.75 -21.15
CA LYS A 404 -17.89 10.58 -21.03
C LYS A 404 -17.12 11.49 -21.97
N ASP A 405 -15.99 11.99 -21.50
CA ASP A 405 -14.99 12.72 -22.28
C ASP A 405 -13.61 12.51 -21.65
N TYR A 406 -12.55 12.98 -22.30
CA TYR A 406 -11.23 13.04 -21.69
C TYR A 406 -11.25 13.90 -20.42
N LEU A 407 -10.30 13.64 -19.52
CA LEU A 407 -10.11 14.50 -18.35
C LEU A 407 -9.76 15.92 -18.79
N ASP A 408 -9.95 16.87 -17.89
CA ASP A 408 -9.58 18.26 -18.10
C ASP A 408 -8.11 18.37 -18.55
N PRO A 409 -7.76 19.20 -19.56
CA PRO A 409 -6.38 19.27 -20.09
C PRO A 409 -5.36 19.67 -19.01
N GLU A 410 -5.72 20.48 -18.02
CA GLU A 410 -4.81 20.80 -16.92
C GLU A 410 -4.54 19.59 -16.02
N VAL A 411 -5.50 18.68 -15.85
CA VAL A 411 -5.30 17.40 -15.16
C VAL A 411 -4.33 16.53 -15.95
N ILE A 412 -4.52 16.44 -17.27
CA ILE A 412 -3.63 15.66 -18.15
C ILE A 412 -2.20 16.22 -18.10
N LYS A 413 -2.03 17.54 -18.22
CA LYS A 413 -0.72 18.21 -18.10
C LYS A 413 -0.06 17.93 -16.76
N PHE A 414 -0.83 17.96 -15.67
CA PHE A 414 -0.29 17.68 -14.33
C PHE A 414 0.25 16.24 -14.24
N ILE A 415 -0.49 15.26 -14.77
CA ILE A 415 -0.07 13.85 -14.79
C ILE A 415 1.18 13.66 -15.66
N LEU A 416 1.18 14.23 -16.88
CA LEU A 416 2.31 14.14 -17.81
C LEU A 416 3.56 14.85 -17.26
N GLY A 417 3.40 15.96 -16.54
CA GLY A 417 4.47 16.66 -15.86
C GLY A 417 5.17 15.77 -14.80
N LEU A 418 4.38 15.07 -13.97
CA LEU A 418 4.93 14.10 -13.00
C LEU A 418 5.60 12.90 -13.69
N TYR A 419 5.03 12.43 -14.80
CA TYR A 419 5.62 11.34 -15.57
C TYR A 419 6.96 11.73 -16.19
N LYS A 420 7.04 12.92 -16.77
CA LYS A 420 8.29 13.50 -17.32
C LYS A 420 9.35 13.64 -16.23
N GLY A 421 9.00 14.22 -15.07
CA GLY A 421 9.93 14.36 -13.95
C GLY A 421 10.48 13.01 -13.46
N LYS A 422 9.61 11.98 -13.34
CA LYS A 422 10.04 10.60 -13.03
C LYS A 422 10.98 10.06 -14.11
N THR A 423 10.65 10.22 -15.41
CA THR A 423 11.43 9.65 -16.52
C THR A 423 12.84 10.23 -16.59
N GLN A 424 12.97 11.52 -16.40
CA GLN A 424 14.27 12.22 -16.41
C GLN A 424 15.22 11.78 -15.30
N LEU A 425 14.70 11.25 -14.19
CA LEU A 425 15.48 10.78 -13.04
C LEU A 425 15.80 9.27 -13.09
N LYS A 426 15.29 8.56 -14.11
CA LYS A 426 15.54 7.12 -14.24
C LYS A 426 17.04 6.86 -14.47
N ASN A 427 17.61 5.96 -13.63
CA ASN A 427 19.04 5.58 -13.69
C ASN A 427 20.03 6.74 -13.55
N VAL A 428 19.63 7.83 -12.89
CA VAL A 428 20.55 8.93 -12.53
C VAL A 428 21.21 8.58 -11.22
N GLU A 429 22.55 8.42 -11.23
CA GLU A 429 23.33 8.09 -10.04
C GLU A 429 23.12 9.12 -8.92
N GLY A 430 22.87 8.63 -7.71
CA GLY A 430 22.59 9.45 -6.53
C GLY A 430 21.19 10.10 -6.53
N LYS A 431 20.29 9.75 -7.46
CA LYS A 431 18.91 10.26 -7.55
C LYS A 431 17.85 9.15 -7.43
N GLU A 432 18.25 7.95 -6.98
CA GLU A 432 17.38 6.80 -6.87
C GLU A 432 16.19 7.04 -5.93
N ASP A 433 16.43 7.76 -4.83
CA ASP A 433 15.38 8.06 -3.85
C ASP A 433 14.39 9.11 -4.39
N ILE A 434 14.88 10.15 -5.10
CA ILE A 434 14.03 11.14 -5.80
C ILE A 434 13.20 10.45 -6.88
N TYR A 435 13.81 9.53 -7.64
CA TYR A 435 13.08 8.73 -8.61
C TYR A 435 11.94 7.93 -7.96
N ARG A 436 12.21 7.27 -6.81
CA ARG A 436 11.20 6.52 -6.05
C ARG A 436 10.11 7.43 -5.51
N ALA A 437 10.45 8.61 -4.99
CA ALA A 437 9.50 9.60 -4.52
C ALA A 437 8.57 10.08 -5.65
N ASN A 438 9.13 10.45 -6.81
CA ASN A 438 8.34 10.86 -7.97
C ASN A 438 7.45 9.73 -8.51
N LYS A 439 7.94 8.49 -8.51
CA LYS A 439 7.14 7.30 -8.85
C LYS A 439 5.99 7.11 -7.87
N ALA A 440 6.24 7.30 -6.57
CA ALA A 440 5.22 7.21 -5.54
C ALA A 440 4.18 8.33 -5.69
N GLN A 441 4.59 9.55 -5.99
CA GLN A 441 3.68 10.68 -6.24
C GLN A 441 2.78 10.43 -7.45
N LEU A 442 3.32 9.97 -8.56
CA LEU A 442 2.57 9.63 -9.76
C LEU A 442 1.52 8.53 -9.48
N ASN A 443 1.91 7.49 -8.74
CA ASN A 443 0.99 6.43 -8.33
C ASN A 443 -0.07 6.92 -7.32
N SER A 444 0.26 7.92 -6.51
CA SER A 444 -0.67 8.52 -5.55
C SER A 444 -1.83 9.25 -6.23
N LEU A 445 -1.64 9.79 -7.42
CA LEU A 445 -2.74 10.39 -8.22
C LEU A 445 -3.82 9.37 -8.54
N PHE A 446 -3.42 8.20 -9.05
CA PHE A 446 -4.36 7.10 -9.25
C PHE A 446 -4.97 6.66 -7.91
N GLY A 447 -4.15 6.49 -6.87
CA GLY A 447 -4.61 6.16 -5.52
C GLY A 447 -5.69 7.12 -4.99
N MET A 448 -5.60 8.43 -5.32
CA MET A 448 -6.65 9.40 -4.97
C MET A 448 -7.96 9.11 -5.68
N ALA A 449 -7.93 8.75 -6.97
CA ALA A 449 -9.13 8.48 -7.76
C ALA A 449 -9.88 7.21 -7.30
N VAL A 450 -9.15 6.22 -6.74
CA VAL A 450 -9.72 4.96 -6.23
C VAL A 450 -9.87 4.93 -4.70
N THR A 451 -9.47 6.00 -4.01
CA THR A 451 -9.65 6.06 -2.56
C THR A 451 -11.13 6.01 -2.23
N ASN A 452 -11.52 4.99 -1.46
CA ASN A 452 -12.87 4.93 -0.94
C ASN A 452 -13.13 6.21 -0.11
N PRO A 453 -14.11 7.03 -0.51
CA PRO A 453 -14.44 8.25 0.23
C PRO A 453 -14.95 7.95 1.64
N LEU A 454 -15.56 6.79 1.84
CA LEU A 454 -16.00 6.31 3.14
C LEU A 454 -14.95 5.36 3.71
N LYS A 455 -14.19 5.86 4.67
CA LYS A 455 -13.20 5.06 5.37
C LYS A 455 -13.87 4.36 6.54
N VAL A 456 -13.53 3.10 6.75
CA VAL A 456 -13.87 2.40 7.98
C VAL A 456 -13.28 3.22 9.14
N SER A 457 -14.13 3.64 10.07
CA SER A 457 -13.68 4.27 11.31
C SER A 457 -13.02 3.18 12.15
N CYS A 458 -11.70 3.28 12.32
CA CYS A 458 -10.99 2.51 13.30
C CYS A 458 -10.96 3.34 14.57
N GLU A 459 -11.63 2.88 15.60
CA GLU A 459 -11.66 3.53 16.91
C GLU A 459 -10.85 2.68 17.89
N CYS A 460 -10.08 3.35 18.73
CA CYS A 460 -9.44 2.77 19.89
C CYS A 460 -10.18 3.31 21.11
N ASP A 461 -10.74 2.45 21.93
CA ASP A 461 -11.44 2.88 23.13
C ASP A 461 -10.49 3.21 24.28
N GLU A 462 -11.06 3.62 25.43
CA GLU A 462 -10.32 3.99 26.64
C GLU A 462 -9.49 2.83 27.20
N ASP A 463 -9.89 1.59 26.92
CA ASP A 463 -9.17 0.35 27.30
C ASP A 463 -8.10 -0.07 26.29
N GLY A 464 -7.87 0.71 25.23
CA GLY A 464 -6.93 0.37 24.15
C GLY A 464 -7.44 -0.69 23.16
N ILE A 465 -8.75 -1.01 23.21
CA ILE A 465 -9.35 -2.02 22.34
C ILE A 465 -9.74 -1.38 21.01
N TRP A 466 -9.23 -1.97 19.93
CA TRP A 466 -9.52 -1.52 18.59
C TRP A 466 -10.81 -2.14 18.04
N SER A 467 -11.67 -1.30 17.54
CA SER A 467 -12.89 -1.69 16.85
C SER A 467 -13.00 -1.05 15.48
N SER A 468 -13.75 -1.70 14.58
CA SER A 468 -14.14 -1.11 13.31
C SER A 468 -15.67 -1.11 13.22
N LYS A 469 -16.27 0.05 12.95
CA LYS A 469 -17.72 0.16 12.80
C LYS A 469 -18.13 -0.03 11.34
N ALA A 470 -19.09 -0.91 11.10
CA ALA A 470 -19.79 -0.95 9.82
C ALA A 470 -20.61 0.34 9.64
N PHE A 471 -20.66 0.84 8.41
CA PHE A 471 -21.39 2.07 8.12
C PHE A 471 -22.90 1.80 8.06
N SER A 472 -23.68 2.60 8.80
CA SER A 472 -25.11 2.68 8.57
C SER A 472 -25.42 3.45 7.27
N ASN A 473 -26.63 3.30 6.76
CA ASN A 473 -27.07 4.05 5.59
C ASN A 473 -27.06 5.57 5.83
N GLU A 474 -27.44 5.97 7.05
CA GLU A 474 -27.47 7.37 7.48
C GLU A 474 -26.04 7.95 7.50
N PHE A 475 -25.07 7.20 8.01
CA PHE A 475 -23.67 7.61 7.99
C PHE A 475 -23.14 7.79 6.55
N ILE A 476 -23.52 6.87 5.64
CA ILE A 476 -23.15 6.98 4.23
C ILE A 476 -23.72 8.26 3.62
N ASP A 477 -25.00 8.54 3.85
CA ASP A 477 -25.66 9.75 3.32
C ASP A 477 -25.03 11.02 3.86
N GLU A 478 -24.73 11.08 5.18
CA GLU A 478 -24.04 12.20 5.81
C GLU A 478 -22.66 12.45 5.18
N LYS A 479 -21.87 11.40 5.01
CA LYS A 479 -20.52 11.53 4.43
C LYS A 479 -20.53 11.91 2.96
N LEU A 480 -21.49 11.42 2.18
CA LEU A 480 -21.66 11.86 0.78
C LEU A 480 -22.09 13.32 0.72
N GLU A 481 -22.91 13.78 1.66
CA GLU A 481 -23.29 15.20 1.74
C GLU A 481 -22.09 16.08 2.14
N ASP A 482 -21.28 15.66 3.15
CA ASP A 482 -20.02 16.32 3.51
C ASP A 482 -19.11 16.49 2.29
N MET A 483 -19.02 15.49 1.42
CA MET A 483 -18.18 15.52 0.22
C MET A 483 -18.64 16.58 -0.79
N LYS A 484 -19.94 16.88 -0.90
CA LYS A 484 -20.45 17.93 -1.78
C LYS A 484 -19.98 19.34 -1.38
N HIS A 485 -19.50 19.49 -0.14
CA HIS A 485 -19.01 20.75 0.41
C HIS A 485 -17.51 20.75 0.71
N SER A 486 -16.84 19.60 0.58
CA SER A 486 -15.43 19.45 0.94
C SER A 486 -14.48 19.89 -0.18
N MET A 487 -13.52 20.75 0.15
CA MET A 487 -12.41 21.11 -0.73
C MET A 487 -11.44 19.95 -1.00
N SER A 488 -11.63 18.81 -0.33
CA SER A 488 -10.87 17.57 -0.56
C SER A 488 -11.52 16.63 -1.59
N THR A 489 -12.70 16.98 -2.12
CA THR A 489 -13.38 16.25 -3.19
C THR A 489 -12.75 16.61 -4.54
N LEU A 490 -11.72 15.85 -4.91
CA LEU A 490 -10.88 16.13 -6.09
C LEU A 490 -11.16 15.20 -7.27
N TRP A 491 -11.83 14.06 -7.02
CA TRP A 491 -12.11 13.05 -8.03
C TRP A 491 -13.52 12.50 -7.90
N PHE A 492 -14.17 12.32 -9.04
CA PHE A 492 -15.37 11.49 -9.11
C PHE A 492 -14.96 10.03 -9.00
N TYR A 493 -15.49 9.29 -8.02
CA TYR A 493 -15.08 7.92 -7.71
C TYR A 493 -15.19 6.96 -8.92
N ALA A 494 -16.14 7.21 -9.82
CA ALA A 494 -16.29 6.45 -11.06
C ALA A 494 -15.05 6.50 -11.96
N VAL A 495 -14.29 7.62 -11.94
CA VAL A 495 -13.03 7.75 -12.69
C VAL A 495 -12.03 6.68 -12.25
N GLY A 496 -11.92 6.45 -10.95
CA GLY A 496 -11.04 5.40 -10.40
C GLY A 496 -11.50 3.99 -10.81
N CYS A 497 -12.79 3.72 -10.78
CA CYS A 497 -13.36 2.44 -11.22
C CYS A 497 -13.08 2.19 -12.71
N GLN A 498 -13.27 3.21 -13.55
CA GLN A 498 -13.00 3.14 -15.00
C GLN A 498 -11.50 3.00 -15.28
N CYS A 499 -10.65 3.71 -14.53
CA CYS A 499 -9.19 3.64 -14.68
C CYS A 499 -8.68 2.21 -14.54
N THR A 500 -9.09 1.50 -13.48
CA THR A 500 -8.71 0.09 -13.31
C THR A 500 -9.30 -0.84 -14.36
N ALA A 501 -10.54 -0.59 -14.81
CA ALA A 501 -11.16 -1.36 -15.88
C ALA A 501 -10.42 -1.17 -17.23
N TYR A 502 -10.04 0.05 -17.57
CA TYR A 502 -9.22 0.32 -18.76
C TYR A 502 -7.82 -0.30 -18.68
N ALA A 503 -7.17 -0.22 -17.50
CA ALA A 503 -5.88 -0.86 -17.31
C ALA A 503 -5.97 -2.39 -17.50
N ARG A 504 -7.00 -3.05 -16.93
CA ARG A 504 -7.26 -4.48 -17.16
C ARG A 504 -7.52 -4.77 -18.64
N ARG A 505 -8.33 -3.98 -19.33
CA ARG A 505 -8.57 -4.11 -20.76
C ARG A 505 -7.27 -4.02 -21.56
N ASN A 506 -6.43 -3.04 -21.27
CA ASN A 506 -5.17 -2.82 -21.97
C ASN A 506 -4.21 -4.01 -21.78
N LEU A 507 -4.08 -4.52 -20.56
CA LEU A 507 -3.30 -5.72 -20.26
C LEU A 507 -3.82 -6.95 -21.04
N LEU A 508 -5.13 -7.20 -20.94
CA LEU A 508 -5.75 -8.42 -21.45
C LEU A 508 -5.92 -8.43 -22.98
N ARG A 509 -5.93 -7.26 -23.63
CA ARG A 509 -6.02 -7.16 -25.09
C ARG A 509 -4.90 -7.89 -25.82
N VAL A 510 -3.67 -7.79 -25.31
CA VAL A 510 -2.53 -8.50 -25.89
C VAL A 510 -2.67 -9.99 -25.62
N VAL A 511 -3.02 -10.37 -24.40
CA VAL A 511 -3.15 -11.78 -24.01
C VAL A 511 -4.21 -12.52 -24.81
N PHE A 512 -5.38 -11.92 -24.96
CA PHE A 512 -6.51 -12.54 -25.68
C PHE A 512 -6.57 -12.18 -27.17
N SER A 513 -5.47 -11.67 -27.72
CA SER A 513 -5.36 -11.44 -29.18
C SER A 513 -5.32 -12.74 -29.98
N SER A 514 -4.76 -13.80 -29.40
CA SER A 514 -4.76 -15.13 -29.98
C SER A 514 -4.79 -16.22 -28.89
N LYS A 515 -5.16 -17.44 -29.27
CA LYS A 515 -5.09 -18.60 -28.36
C LYS A 515 -3.65 -19.02 -28.07
N GLU A 516 -2.74 -18.79 -29.01
CA GLU A 516 -1.32 -19.07 -28.86
C GLU A 516 -0.72 -18.14 -27.79
N MET A 517 -1.00 -16.84 -27.87
CA MET A 517 -0.53 -15.90 -26.86
C MET A 517 -1.10 -16.22 -25.48
N ASP A 518 -2.42 -16.48 -25.36
CA ASP A 518 -3.04 -16.88 -24.09
C ASP A 518 -2.39 -18.16 -23.51
N LYS A 519 -2.07 -19.14 -24.34
CA LYS A 519 -1.40 -20.37 -23.93
C LYS A 519 0.02 -20.11 -23.44
N ASP A 520 0.75 -19.17 -24.06
CA ASP A 520 2.15 -18.88 -23.75
C ASP A 520 2.33 -17.91 -22.57
N VAL A 521 1.30 -17.13 -22.22
CA VAL A 521 1.33 -16.32 -21.01
C VAL A 521 1.34 -17.22 -19.78
N VAL A 522 2.37 -17.09 -18.96
CA VAL A 522 2.55 -17.89 -17.73
C VAL A 522 2.03 -17.18 -16.50
N TYR A 523 2.18 -15.85 -16.45
CA TYR A 523 1.76 -15.04 -15.31
C TYR A 523 1.49 -13.58 -15.72
N MET A 524 0.59 -12.93 -15.02
CA MET A 524 0.30 -11.50 -15.16
C MET A 524 0.19 -10.83 -13.80
N ASP A 525 0.64 -9.56 -13.71
CA ASP A 525 0.47 -8.76 -12.50
C ASP A 525 0.25 -7.29 -12.85
N THR A 526 -0.98 -6.85 -12.82
CA THR A 526 -1.43 -5.45 -12.97
C THR A 526 -1.11 -4.82 -14.31
N ASP A 527 0.15 -4.72 -14.67
CA ASP A 527 0.70 -4.05 -15.86
C ASP A 527 1.80 -4.86 -16.54
N SER A 528 2.14 -6.03 -16.01
CA SER A 528 3.17 -6.91 -16.57
C SER A 528 2.61 -8.25 -17.07
N ILE A 529 3.18 -8.73 -18.17
CA ILE A 529 2.90 -10.02 -18.79
C ILE A 529 4.20 -10.82 -18.83
N TYR A 530 4.20 -12.00 -18.25
CA TYR A 530 5.29 -12.98 -18.31
C TYR A 530 4.88 -14.08 -19.28
N PHE A 531 5.67 -14.30 -20.31
CA PHE A 531 5.33 -15.24 -21.39
C PHE A 531 6.56 -15.94 -21.93
N ARG A 532 6.33 -17.13 -22.51
CA ARG A 532 7.32 -17.95 -23.18
C ARG A 532 7.27 -17.71 -24.71
N ARG A 533 8.18 -18.35 -25.49
CA ARG A 533 8.28 -18.22 -26.94
C ARG A 533 8.29 -16.76 -27.40
N ARG A 534 9.13 -15.96 -26.75
CA ARG A 534 9.17 -14.51 -26.88
C ARG A 534 9.22 -13.97 -28.30
N GLU A 535 9.95 -14.64 -29.21
CA GLU A 535 10.14 -14.19 -30.59
C GLU A 535 8.84 -14.22 -31.40
N GLN A 536 7.91 -15.11 -31.04
CA GLN A 536 6.63 -15.27 -31.74
C GLN A 536 5.60 -14.17 -31.39
N HIS A 537 5.81 -13.42 -30.33
CA HIS A 537 4.81 -12.50 -29.77
C HIS A 537 5.20 -11.03 -29.80
N GLN A 538 6.41 -10.68 -30.28
CA GLN A 538 6.89 -9.28 -30.27
C GLN A 538 5.99 -8.32 -31.06
N ASP A 539 5.45 -8.76 -32.19
CA ASP A 539 4.58 -7.94 -33.03
C ASP A 539 3.28 -7.55 -32.34
N LEU A 540 2.80 -8.34 -31.39
CA LEU A 540 1.59 -8.00 -30.61
C LEU A 540 1.83 -6.79 -29.71
N PHE A 541 2.98 -6.73 -29.06
CA PHE A 541 3.37 -5.58 -28.22
C PHE A 541 3.65 -4.33 -29.07
N LEU A 542 4.29 -4.49 -30.22
CA LEU A 542 4.51 -3.39 -31.16
C LEU A 542 3.18 -2.83 -31.67
N SER A 543 2.24 -3.68 -32.07
CA SER A 543 0.91 -3.28 -32.51
C SER A 543 0.16 -2.51 -31.42
N TYR A 544 0.20 -3.00 -30.18
CA TYR A 544 -0.38 -2.29 -29.04
C TYR A 544 0.27 -0.91 -28.84
N ASN A 545 1.59 -0.82 -28.91
CA ASN A 545 2.33 0.43 -28.75
C ASN A 545 1.95 1.46 -29.83
N MET A 546 1.77 1.01 -31.08
CA MET A 546 1.29 1.88 -32.16
C MET A 546 -0.14 2.41 -31.93
N GLU A 547 -1.04 1.57 -31.40
CA GLU A 547 -2.37 2.01 -31.02
C GLU A 547 -2.35 3.07 -29.92
N MET A 548 -1.39 3.00 -28.99
CA MET A 548 -1.23 4.04 -27.96
C MET A 548 -0.88 5.40 -28.58
N VAL A 549 -0.09 5.43 -29.66
CA VAL A 549 0.19 6.69 -30.40
C VAL A 549 -1.08 7.29 -30.99
N GLU A 550 -1.98 6.46 -31.54
CA GLU A 550 -3.26 6.94 -32.05
C GLU A 550 -4.14 7.54 -30.91
N LYS A 551 -4.08 6.95 -29.72
CA LYS A 551 -4.75 7.54 -28.54
C LYS A 551 -4.16 8.88 -28.17
N TYR A 552 -2.83 9.07 -28.22
CA TYR A 552 -2.21 10.37 -27.93
C TYR A 552 -2.69 11.43 -28.95
N ARG A 553 -2.70 11.07 -30.25
CA ARG A 553 -3.21 11.95 -31.31
C ARG A 553 -4.66 12.39 -31.03
N ALA A 554 -5.53 11.44 -30.71
CA ALA A 554 -6.93 11.72 -30.40
C ALA A 554 -7.12 12.66 -29.21
N VAL A 555 -6.25 12.56 -28.18
CA VAL A 555 -6.26 13.50 -27.05
C VAL A 555 -5.76 14.88 -27.47
N CYS A 556 -4.66 14.97 -28.24
CA CYS A 556 -4.14 16.24 -28.77
C CYS A 556 -5.12 16.91 -29.74
N GLU A 557 -5.82 16.15 -30.57
CA GLU A 557 -6.90 16.68 -31.43
C GLU A 557 -8.08 17.26 -30.62
N ARG A 558 -8.36 16.69 -29.44
CA ARG A 558 -9.38 17.21 -28.53
C ARG A 558 -8.94 18.51 -27.83
N TYR A 559 -7.64 18.68 -27.59
CA TYR A 559 -7.04 19.80 -26.87
C TYR A 559 -5.82 20.36 -27.62
N PRO A 560 -6.00 20.90 -28.86
CA PRO A 560 -4.88 21.24 -29.74
C PRO A 560 -4.01 22.41 -29.25
N ASP A 561 -4.58 23.29 -28.45
CA ASP A 561 -3.88 24.48 -27.93
C ASP A 561 -3.17 24.17 -26.60
N GLU A 562 -3.54 23.04 -25.93
CA GLU A 562 -3.08 22.72 -24.58
C GLU A 562 -2.08 21.58 -24.52
N LEU A 563 -2.12 20.62 -25.45
CA LEU A 563 -1.35 19.38 -25.41
C LEU A 563 -0.59 19.12 -26.69
N ASP A 564 0.64 18.65 -26.54
CA ASP A 564 1.50 18.19 -27.65
C ASP A 564 1.80 16.70 -27.47
N ILE A 565 1.87 15.96 -28.58
CA ILE A 565 2.16 14.51 -28.56
C ILE A 565 3.49 14.19 -27.87
N ARG A 566 4.47 15.10 -27.92
CA ARG A 566 5.76 14.98 -27.26
C ARG A 566 5.64 14.91 -25.73
N ASP A 567 4.58 15.46 -25.14
CA ASP A 567 4.36 15.39 -23.69
C ASP A 567 4.11 13.96 -23.20
N PHE A 568 3.57 13.11 -24.08
CA PHE A 568 3.32 11.69 -23.79
C PHE A 568 4.58 10.82 -23.95
N MET A 569 5.64 11.36 -24.55
CA MET A 569 6.85 10.60 -24.92
C MET A 569 8.12 11.30 -24.43
N PRO A 570 8.28 11.51 -23.12
CA PRO A 570 9.50 12.15 -22.59
C PRO A 570 10.73 11.27 -22.78
N ALA A 571 11.87 11.93 -22.96
CA ALA A 571 13.18 11.29 -22.96
C ALA A 571 13.78 11.27 -21.54
N ASP A 572 14.56 10.22 -21.25
CA ASP A 572 15.40 10.13 -20.06
C ASP A 572 16.73 10.93 -20.24
N LYS A 573 17.62 10.82 -19.26
CA LYS A 573 18.94 11.49 -19.26
C LYS A 573 19.84 11.11 -20.46
N ASP A 574 19.63 9.91 -21.01
CA ASP A 574 20.43 9.35 -22.12
C ASP A 574 19.77 9.60 -23.49
N GLY A 575 18.66 10.34 -23.51
CA GLY A 575 17.88 10.63 -24.72
C GLY A 575 16.97 9.50 -25.17
N VAL A 576 16.82 8.44 -24.38
CA VAL A 576 15.91 7.32 -24.69
C VAL A 576 14.48 7.77 -24.41
N ILE A 577 13.62 7.61 -25.41
CA ILE A 577 12.20 8.00 -25.32
C ILE A 577 11.42 6.91 -24.59
N TRP A 578 10.64 7.31 -23.60
CA TRP A 578 9.76 6.45 -22.78
C TRP A 578 8.31 6.86 -22.92
N PRO A 579 7.58 6.37 -23.95
CA PRO A 579 6.16 6.70 -24.09
C PRO A 579 5.34 6.14 -22.94
N ILE A 580 4.41 6.95 -22.43
CA ILE A 580 3.53 6.53 -21.33
C ILE A 580 2.52 5.50 -21.82
N GLY A 581 2.43 4.35 -21.15
CA GLY A 581 1.48 3.29 -21.51
C GLY A 581 1.97 2.31 -22.58
N TRP A 582 3.21 2.44 -23.07
CA TRP A 582 3.81 1.44 -23.94
C TRP A 582 4.26 0.23 -23.14
N TYR A 583 4.17 -0.93 -23.75
CA TYR A 583 4.91 -2.10 -23.30
C TYR A 583 6.39 -1.92 -23.57
N SER A 584 7.20 -2.27 -22.60
CA SER A 584 8.65 -2.30 -22.69
C SER A 584 9.20 -3.51 -21.95
N LEU A 585 10.34 -4.04 -22.41
CA LEU A 585 11.03 -5.14 -21.76
C LEU A 585 11.43 -4.72 -20.34
N ASP A 586 10.92 -5.41 -19.32
CA ASP A 586 11.30 -5.22 -17.92
C ASP A 586 12.43 -6.18 -17.50
N LYS A 587 12.31 -7.44 -17.84
CA LYS A 587 13.31 -8.46 -17.51
C LYS A 587 13.15 -9.73 -18.36
N VAL A 588 14.23 -10.50 -18.38
CA VAL A 588 14.27 -11.86 -18.90
C VAL A 588 14.59 -12.81 -17.74
N CYS A 589 13.80 -13.85 -17.58
CA CYS A 589 13.99 -14.88 -16.55
C CYS A 589 14.54 -16.14 -17.22
N LYS A 590 15.79 -16.50 -16.86
CA LYS A 590 16.45 -17.72 -17.36
C LYS A 590 15.81 -18.97 -16.76
N GLU A 591 15.41 -18.90 -15.51
CA GLU A 591 14.63 -19.91 -14.81
C GLU A 591 13.42 -19.25 -14.16
N ALA A 592 12.28 -19.92 -14.11
CA ALA A 592 11.09 -19.40 -13.46
C ALA A 592 10.17 -20.50 -12.94
N CYS A 593 9.43 -20.21 -11.86
CA CYS A 593 8.34 -21.04 -11.35
C CYS A 593 7.26 -20.14 -10.74
N PHE A 594 6.03 -20.28 -11.21
CA PHE A 594 4.87 -19.50 -10.78
C PHE A 594 3.86 -20.41 -10.09
N LEU A 595 3.55 -20.12 -8.81
CA LEU A 595 2.61 -20.91 -8.02
C LEU A 595 1.25 -20.23 -7.85
N GLY A 596 1.18 -18.91 -8.00
CA GLY A 596 -0.05 -18.14 -7.81
C GLY A 596 0.18 -16.64 -7.83
N ALA A 597 -0.88 -15.88 -7.57
CA ALA A 597 -0.84 -14.43 -7.52
C ALA A 597 0.18 -13.93 -6.48
N LYS A 598 1.23 -13.25 -6.95
CA LYS A 598 2.36 -12.78 -6.13
C LYS A 598 3.07 -13.89 -5.34
N ILE A 599 3.12 -15.10 -5.94
CA ILE A 599 3.83 -16.26 -5.40
C ILE A 599 4.63 -16.88 -6.54
N TYR A 600 5.87 -16.41 -6.75
CA TYR A 600 6.75 -16.92 -7.79
C TYR A 600 8.23 -16.74 -7.45
N SER A 601 9.07 -17.54 -8.10
CA SER A 601 10.54 -17.42 -8.06
C SER A 601 11.08 -17.38 -9.48
N TYR A 602 12.19 -16.67 -9.69
CA TYR A 602 12.88 -16.61 -10.97
C TYR A 602 14.37 -16.33 -10.80
N ARG A 603 15.17 -16.77 -11.78
CA ARG A 603 16.58 -16.40 -11.93
C ARG A 603 16.70 -15.33 -13.00
N ASP A 604 17.25 -14.18 -12.63
CA ASP A 604 17.44 -13.06 -13.56
C ASP A 604 18.65 -13.26 -14.48
N GLU A 605 18.88 -12.33 -15.39
CA GLU A 605 20.00 -12.35 -16.34
C GLU A 605 21.37 -12.31 -15.65
N SER A 606 21.47 -11.73 -14.45
CA SER A 606 22.70 -11.74 -13.64
C SER A 606 22.98 -13.09 -12.97
N GLY A 607 22.10 -14.07 -13.14
CA GLY A 607 22.19 -15.39 -12.53
C GLY A 607 21.69 -15.44 -11.09
N LYS A 608 21.12 -14.37 -10.55
CA LYS A 608 20.64 -14.30 -9.16
C LYS A 608 19.22 -14.83 -9.05
N LEU A 609 19.02 -15.79 -8.13
CA LEU A 609 17.70 -16.31 -7.78
C LEU A 609 16.93 -15.29 -6.91
N LYS A 610 15.71 -14.97 -7.30
CA LYS A 610 14.81 -14.02 -6.65
C LYS A 610 13.46 -14.65 -6.36
N ILE A 611 12.78 -14.16 -5.33
CA ILE A 611 11.41 -14.52 -5.01
C ILE A 611 10.48 -13.31 -4.97
N THR A 612 9.23 -13.55 -5.28
CA THR A 612 8.13 -12.64 -4.96
C THR A 612 7.04 -13.47 -4.30
N VAL A 613 6.95 -13.36 -2.98
CA VAL A 613 5.96 -14.07 -2.18
C VAL A 613 5.32 -13.06 -1.25
N SER A 614 3.99 -12.94 -1.33
CA SER A 614 3.25 -12.00 -0.49
C SER A 614 3.47 -12.36 0.97
N GLY A 615 4.03 -11.43 1.74
CA GLY A 615 4.34 -11.69 3.15
C GLY A 615 5.78 -12.10 3.45
N VAL A 616 6.57 -12.47 2.46
CA VAL A 616 7.98 -12.86 2.62
C VAL A 616 8.91 -11.79 2.05
N SER A 617 10.01 -11.48 2.74
CA SER A 617 10.99 -10.53 2.22
C SER A 617 11.77 -11.13 1.05
N LYS A 618 12.40 -10.28 0.23
CA LYS A 618 13.26 -10.72 -0.87
C LYS A 618 14.47 -11.55 -0.38
N LYS A 619 14.89 -11.36 0.87
CA LYS A 619 15.95 -12.16 1.53
C LYS A 619 15.59 -13.63 1.64
N GLY A 620 14.29 -13.98 1.65
CA GLY A 620 13.81 -15.36 1.68
C GLY A 620 14.27 -16.22 0.50
N ALA A 621 14.81 -15.62 -0.58
CA ALA A 621 15.42 -16.38 -1.67
C ALA A 621 16.60 -17.27 -1.20
N SER A 622 17.31 -16.89 -0.14
CA SER A 622 18.41 -17.66 0.43
C SER A 622 17.98 -19.06 0.91
N ALA A 623 16.73 -19.20 1.36
CA ALA A 623 16.18 -20.49 1.80
C ALA A 623 16.04 -21.50 0.64
N LEU A 624 16.06 -21.05 -0.61
CA LEU A 624 16.04 -21.91 -1.78
C LEU A 624 17.41 -22.55 -2.11
N LYS A 625 18.49 -22.18 -1.38
CA LYS A 625 19.85 -22.72 -1.56
C LYS A 625 20.30 -22.67 -3.03
N ASP A 626 19.96 -21.58 -3.73
CA ASP A 626 20.26 -21.31 -5.13
C ASP A 626 19.69 -22.33 -6.16
N ASP A 627 18.69 -23.13 -5.78
CA ASP A 627 17.99 -24.06 -6.66
C ASP A 627 16.49 -23.72 -6.73
N ILE A 628 16.01 -23.33 -7.89
CA ILE A 628 14.61 -22.96 -8.08
C ILE A 628 13.64 -24.12 -7.80
N ARG A 629 14.09 -25.38 -7.96
CA ARG A 629 13.28 -26.59 -7.70
C ARG A 629 12.91 -26.74 -6.23
N ASN A 630 13.60 -26.02 -5.33
CA ASN A 630 13.22 -25.93 -3.93
C ASN A 630 12.02 -25.02 -3.69
N PHE A 631 11.61 -24.23 -4.70
CA PHE A 631 10.40 -23.39 -4.63
C PHE A 631 9.15 -24.22 -4.96
N LYS A 632 8.77 -25.10 -4.06
CA LYS A 632 7.64 -26.03 -4.22
C LYS A 632 6.83 -26.17 -2.93
N PRO A 633 5.50 -26.36 -3.01
CA PRO A 633 4.68 -26.74 -1.86
C PRO A 633 4.96 -28.19 -1.40
N PRO A 634 4.90 -28.48 -0.07
CA PRO A 634 4.88 -27.52 1.00
C PRO A 634 6.27 -26.95 1.26
N PHE A 635 6.41 -25.64 1.38
CA PHE A 635 7.65 -24.98 1.77
C PHE A 635 7.35 -23.93 2.85
N LYS A 636 8.11 -23.93 3.94
CA LYS A 636 7.88 -23.06 5.09
C LYS A 636 9.12 -22.18 5.32
N TRP A 637 8.93 -20.87 5.32
CA TRP A 637 9.96 -19.92 5.74
C TRP A 637 9.87 -19.68 7.24
N GLY A 638 11.00 -19.77 7.93
CA GLY A 638 11.15 -19.28 9.29
C GLY A 638 11.13 -17.75 9.35
N TYR A 639 11.11 -17.20 10.55
CA TYR A 639 11.13 -15.75 10.78
C TYR A 639 12.35 -15.08 10.14
N LYS A 640 13.53 -15.68 10.27
CA LYS A 640 14.79 -15.16 9.74
C LYS A 640 14.75 -14.98 8.21
N GLU A 641 14.20 -15.96 7.50
CA GLU A 641 14.07 -15.93 6.06
C GLU A 641 12.90 -15.05 5.60
N SER A 642 11.78 -15.08 6.30
CA SER A 642 10.60 -14.29 5.95
C SER A 642 10.82 -12.79 6.16
N GLY A 643 11.69 -12.42 7.12
CA GLY A 643 11.97 -11.02 7.46
C GLY A 643 10.79 -10.25 8.03
N LYS A 644 9.77 -10.96 8.56
CA LYS A 644 8.59 -10.38 9.19
C LYS A 644 8.42 -10.87 10.60
N SER A 645 8.20 -9.91 11.50
CA SER A 645 7.61 -10.14 12.82
C SER A 645 6.21 -9.58 12.86
N THR A 646 5.30 -10.26 13.53
CA THR A 646 4.01 -9.71 13.90
C THR A 646 4.13 -9.19 15.31
N HIS A 647 3.96 -7.88 15.48
CA HIS A 647 3.92 -7.27 16.79
C HIS A 647 2.50 -7.41 17.35
N PHE A 648 2.37 -8.05 18.48
CA PHE A 648 1.15 -8.02 19.28
C PHE A 648 1.34 -7.02 20.39
N TYR A 649 0.42 -6.09 20.47
CA TYR A 649 0.34 -5.18 21.60
C TYR A 649 0.01 -5.97 22.85
N ALA A 650 0.54 -5.55 23.99
CA ALA A 650 0.08 -6.04 25.28
C ALA A 650 -1.33 -5.51 25.56
N GLU A 651 -2.31 -6.03 24.82
CA GLU A 651 -3.73 -5.73 24.98
C GLU A 651 -4.39 -6.76 25.87
N LYS A 652 -5.45 -6.36 26.54
CA LYS A 652 -6.45 -7.33 27.00
C LYS A 652 -6.99 -8.04 25.77
N HIS A 653 -6.64 -9.29 25.58
CA HIS A 653 -7.14 -10.08 24.46
C HIS A 653 -7.81 -11.34 24.98
N LEU A 654 -8.84 -11.77 24.27
CA LEU A 654 -9.55 -13.00 24.52
C LEU A 654 -8.72 -14.18 23.98
N VAL A 655 -8.19 -15.00 24.88
CA VAL A 655 -7.61 -16.30 24.54
C VAL A 655 -8.58 -17.36 25.05
N ASN A 656 -9.19 -18.12 24.15
CA ASN A 656 -10.18 -19.15 24.48
C ASN A 656 -11.35 -18.65 25.37
N GLY A 657 -11.80 -17.42 25.13
CA GLY A 657 -12.90 -16.82 25.89
C GLY A 657 -12.51 -16.23 27.25
N VAL A 658 -11.23 -16.25 27.60
CA VAL A 658 -10.69 -15.65 28.84
C VAL A 658 -9.91 -14.37 28.46
N VAL A 659 -10.23 -13.28 29.15
CA VAL A 659 -9.47 -12.02 29.01
C VAL A 659 -8.09 -12.23 29.66
N VAL A 660 -7.05 -12.27 28.83
CA VAL A 660 -5.67 -12.33 29.29
C VAL A 660 -5.11 -10.93 29.30
N ASP A 661 -4.73 -10.43 30.48
CA ASP A 661 -3.96 -9.20 30.60
C ASP A 661 -2.55 -9.48 30.13
N GLY A 662 -2.18 -8.92 28.97
CA GLY A 662 -0.83 -9.08 28.38
C GLY A 662 0.24 -8.22 29.07
N ARG A 663 -0.07 -7.56 30.20
CA ARG A 663 0.87 -6.72 30.94
C ARG A 663 1.82 -7.62 31.73
N GLN A 664 3.09 -7.63 31.36
CA GLN A 664 4.14 -8.03 32.26
C GLN A 664 4.58 -6.80 33.05
N ASP A 665 4.16 -6.73 34.30
CA ASP A 665 4.48 -5.58 35.16
C ASP A 665 5.93 -5.61 35.65
N GLU A 666 6.55 -6.80 35.76
CA GLU A 666 7.88 -6.97 36.34
C GLU A 666 8.63 -8.12 35.67
N ILE A 667 9.90 -7.93 35.36
CA ILE A 667 10.81 -8.97 34.88
C ILE A 667 12.17 -8.85 35.55
N ASP A 668 12.81 -10.00 35.77
CA ASP A 668 14.22 -10.08 36.18
C ASP A 668 15.09 -10.22 34.92
N VAL A 669 16.07 -9.36 34.76
CA VAL A 669 16.95 -9.33 33.59
C VAL A 669 18.40 -9.41 34.07
N LYS A 670 19.18 -10.28 33.43
CA LYS A 670 20.61 -10.37 33.68
C LYS A 670 21.37 -9.28 32.98
N GLY A 671 22.05 -8.42 33.72
CA GLY A 671 22.90 -7.36 33.18
C GLY A 671 24.18 -7.91 32.54
N ILE A 672 24.89 -7.05 31.79
CA ILE A 672 26.21 -7.40 31.21
C ILE A 672 27.30 -7.66 32.22
N ASP A 673 27.12 -7.19 33.44
CA ASP A 673 27.95 -7.47 34.61
C ASP A 673 27.71 -8.87 35.23
N GLY A 674 26.70 -9.59 34.71
CA GLY A 674 26.29 -10.90 35.18
C GLY A 674 25.32 -10.87 36.38
N GLU A 675 25.00 -9.70 36.91
CA GLU A 675 24.07 -9.55 38.02
C GLU A 675 22.61 -9.53 37.53
N TRP A 676 21.70 -9.93 38.42
CA TRP A 676 20.26 -9.91 38.16
C TRP A 676 19.63 -8.58 38.59
N TYR A 677 18.92 -7.95 37.69
CA TYR A 677 18.21 -6.70 37.93
C TYR A 677 16.71 -6.91 37.77
N HIS A 678 15.95 -6.42 38.75
CA HIS A 678 14.49 -6.39 38.69
C HIS A 678 14.03 -5.13 37.96
N SER A 679 13.40 -5.32 36.81
CA SER A 679 12.89 -4.20 36.00
C SER A 679 11.37 -4.21 35.97
N ARG A 680 10.74 -3.09 36.29
CA ARG A 680 9.30 -2.91 36.14
C ARG A 680 8.96 -2.62 34.71
N TYR A 681 8.15 -3.49 34.16
CA TYR A 681 7.69 -3.40 32.80
C TYR A 681 6.18 -3.29 32.80
N ARG A 682 5.65 -2.09 32.59
CA ARG A 682 4.22 -1.91 32.43
C ARG A 682 3.75 -2.19 31.02
N TRP A 683 4.65 -2.08 30.01
CA TRP A 683 4.25 -2.05 28.61
C TRP A 683 5.25 -2.79 27.73
N GLY A 684 4.90 -4.02 27.39
CA GLY A 684 5.67 -4.85 26.46
C GLY A 684 4.88 -5.17 25.20
N ILE A 685 5.57 -5.36 24.10
CA ILE A 685 5.03 -5.97 22.90
C ILE A 685 5.40 -7.46 22.90
N VAL A 686 4.45 -8.31 22.57
CA VAL A 686 4.73 -9.69 22.24
C VAL A 686 5.08 -9.77 20.75
N LEU A 687 6.31 -10.22 20.43
CA LEU A 687 6.73 -10.52 19.08
C LEU A 687 6.37 -11.96 18.75
N MET A 688 5.68 -12.17 17.63
CA MET A 688 5.43 -13.51 17.08
C MET A 688 6.21 -13.69 15.78
N PRO A 689 7.02 -14.73 15.60
CA PRO A 689 7.59 -15.05 14.31
C PRO A 689 6.46 -15.37 13.34
N THR A 690 6.51 -14.75 12.17
CA THR A 690 5.60 -15.07 11.10
C THR A 690 6.23 -16.14 10.23
N THR A 691 5.67 -17.34 10.25
CA THR A 691 6.01 -18.38 9.28
C THR A 691 5.06 -18.26 8.09
N TYR A 692 5.60 -18.38 6.90
CA TYR A 692 4.80 -18.48 5.67
C TYR A 692 4.96 -19.88 5.09
N THR A 693 3.84 -20.54 4.82
CA THR A 693 3.83 -21.86 4.18
C THR A 693 3.26 -21.72 2.78
N LEU A 694 4.00 -22.21 1.79
CA LEU A 694 3.46 -22.42 0.45
C LEU A 694 2.48 -23.60 0.49
N GLY A 695 1.27 -23.37 0.05
CA GLY A 695 0.23 -24.39 -0.05
C GLY A 695 -0.51 -24.28 -1.37
N VAL A 696 -0.94 -25.42 -1.87
CA VAL A 696 -1.90 -25.49 -2.97
C VAL A 696 -3.24 -25.87 -2.35
N THR A 697 -4.29 -25.10 -2.62
CA THR A 697 -5.62 -25.42 -2.11
C THR A 697 -6.17 -26.67 -2.79
N GLN A 698 -6.92 -27.48 -2.06
CA GLN A 698 -7.54 -28.70 -2.56
C GLN A 698 -8.48 -28.44 -3.77
N ASP A 699 -9.14 -27.29 -3.77
CA ASP A 699 -9.97 -26.84 -4.91
C ASP A 699 -9.18 -26.65 -6.19
N TYR A 700 -7.96 -26.13 -6.07
CA TYR A 700 -7.07 -25.97 -7.21
C TYR A 700 -6.55 -27.31 -7.74
N GLU A 701 -6.16 -28.24 -6.87
CA GLU A 701 -5.75 -29.59 -7.31
C GLU A 701 -6.86 -30.29 -8.09
N THR A 702 -8.11 -30.15 -7.61
CA THR A 702 -9.29 -30.71 -8.27
C THR A 702 -9.51 -30.04 -9.62
N PHE A 703 -9.40 -28.71 -9.68
CA PHE A 703 -9.49 -27.97 -10.94
C PHE A 703 -8.44 -28.46 -11.97
N MET A 704 -7.16 -28.55 -11.56
CA MET A 704 -6.08 -28.97 -12.46
C MET A 704 -6.26 -30.39 -12.99
N LYS A 705 -6.69 -31.35 -12.14
CA LYS A 705 -7.00 -32.71 -12.59
C LYS A 705 -8.09 -32.69 -13.65
N ASN A 706 -9.17 -31.95 -13.44
CA ASN A 706 -10.28 -31.84 -14.37
C ASN A 706 -9.89 -31.15 -15.69
N ALA A 707 -9.07 -30.10 -15.62
CA ALA A 707 -8.60 -29.37 -16.81
C ALA A 707 -7.67 -30.25 -17.67
N LEU A 708 -6.73 -30.97 -17.06
CA LEU A 708 -5.82 -31.88 -17.74
C LEU A 708 -6.55 -33.10 -18.36
N GLU A 709 -7.57 -33.64 -17.67
CA GLU A 709 -8.40 -34.72 -18.24
C GLU A 709 -9.19 -34.26 -19.47
N LYS A 710 -9.73 -33.04 -19.46
CA LYS A 710 -10.40 -32.47 -20.65
C LYS A 710 -9.45 -32.27 -21.81
N GLU A 711 -8.23 -31.84 -21.60
CA GLU A 711 -7.23 -31.74 -22.67
C GLU A 711 -6.82 -33.11 -23.25
N ARG A 712 -6.64 -34.12 -22.38
CA ARG A 712 -6.35 -35.50 -22.81
C ARG A 712 -7.48 -36.12 -23.65
N ARG A 713 -8.73 -35.75 -23.39
CA ARG A 713 -9.89 -36.20 -24.19
C ARG A 713 -10.04 -35.48 -25.54
N LYS A 714 -9.35 -34.33 -25.72
CA LYS A 714 -9.35 -33.57 -26.99
C LYS A 714 -8.22 -33.98 -27.93
N LYS A 715 -7.23 -34.75 -27.45
CA LYS A 715 -6.20 -35.45 -28.23
C LYS A 715 -6.66 -36.88 -28.56
#